data_d29e46229850835615b760b15cb82c4f
#
_entry.id   d29e46229850835615b760b15cb82c4f
#
_cell.length_a   1.000
_cell.length_b   1.000
_cell.length_c   1.000
_cell.angle_alpha   90.00
_cell.angle_beta   90.00
_cell.angle_gamma   90.00
#
_symmetry.space_group_name_H-M   'P 1'
#
loop_
_entity.id
_entity.type
_entity.pdbx_description
1 polymer ?
#
loop_
_entity_poly.entity_id
_entity_poly.type
_entity_poly.pdbx_seq_one_letter_code
_entity_poly.pdbx_strand_id
1 'polypeptide(L)'
;MTDDADSSAVSDATTAFLDDRDDGERALEVVLEADSASSTWTFDDIELDSGTFGELVSRGIVTKADGEYRVADVGAVEAVLAGEEVPKESSDTGPVGGLDSFELGIWGDRRALAGLAGALFLAFVMRITQFRSVFRDGRVVSPGNDPYFYRYWMEELLAESASPTDIGMLAEMPPGALSRRPLTHALNWWIATLFGGDQWAAELVATWLPVAATLALGVVVYALAVVVTRDVRVGIASVVLLAVAPVHAVYTQVGFLEHRLHQYFWLGVTLLTLAWLAVDLTRRRESMDARTAVREHLGSPMTWISAVVLGVALGVSVHLWGGSPLVFIPLAVYIGLRAAVDARERISPTLANLPVLVGLGIGSGLSVWLHANWGWRLAFVAYTPVLVLGGAVAVLALGDLWRHLEVRTGGLVALEAGVAGLVLYALRRLRPENWADARGRADDLLFRDGATETASLFTVDYAVIFGPLIQIGVGFYLGLAVLVWAVWIASRRYEPAWVLLAVYASVFMVFAAIQVRFAAQFVIPLSVLGGFGFVYALSVIDLARRPLPLRGGTGQARPVATDGGNDTRSIALPDGRKAAYILGIGLLVCGMSLLYVPGLSGQITHDDGQYEAVVAIEEHAAETDRAYPQSFVLSEWGDNRMYNYFVSGESQRYDYAMSNYDDFRSGDDPDGHYEQFEDRVGYVVVTEVDGDAPAESAQVRLLEDLGAGGDGGDALAHYQLLSVDDERSAAAFAVVPGATIDAPGEPGDTVDVRTDVSVGDESFAYEREVPVGEDGRLEVTVPYAGAYSVGDERVDVSETDVMNGSRIEVGGIEDDSN
;
A
#
# COMPACT_ATOMS: atom_id res chain seq x y z
N MET A 1 34.90 11.22 -32.41
CA MET A 1 33.51 11.73 -32.45
C MET A 1 33.64 13.12 -31.90
N THR A 2 33.62 14.07 -32.77
CA THR A 2 33.87 15.52 -32.58
C THR A 2 32.78 16.07 -31.64
N ASP A 3 33.21 16.67 -30.52
CA ASP A 3 32.37 17.57 -29.71
C ASP A 3 32.13 18.81 -30.61
N ASP A 4 30.94 18.93 -31.15
CA ASP A 4 30.47 20.18 -31.76
C ASP A 4 30.23 21.19 -30.61
N ALA A 5 31.14 22.15 -30.50
CA ALA A 5 30.92 23.34 -29.68
C ALA A 5 29.66 24.06 -30.22
N ASP A 6 28.80 24.57 -29.33
CA ASP A 6 27.60 25.33 -29.72
C ASP A 6 28.04 26.59 -30.47
N SER A 7 27.94 26.55 -31.82
CA SER A 7 28.37 27.61 -32.74
C SER A 7 27.77 28.97 -32.37
N SER A 8 26.55 29.02 -31.80
CA SER A 8 25.93 30.23 -31.31
C SER A 8 26.64 30.81 -30.09
N ALA A 9 27.09 29.97 -29.17
CA ALA A 9 27.80 30.40 -27.96
C ALA A 9 29.19 30.95 -28.30
N VAL A 10 29.89 30.32 -29.28
CA VAL A 10 31.19 30.80 -29.78
C VAL A 10 31.04 32.11 -30.51
N SER A 11 30.00 32.29 -31.35
CA SER A 11 29.71 33.55 -32.04
C SER A 11 29.41 34.68 -31.04
N ASP A 12 28.55 34.47 -30.04
CA ASP A 12 28.24 35.50 -29.03
C ASP A 12 29.49 35.86 -28.20
N ALA A 13 30.33 34.87 -27.87
CA ALA A 13 31.61 35.09 -27.15
C ALA A 13 32.61 35.89 -28.01
N THR A 14 32.69 35.57 -29.30
CA THR A 14 33.57 36.25 -30.25
C THR A 14 33.14 37.71 -30.46
N THR A 15 31.85 37.95 -30.63
CA THR A 15 31.29 39.32 -30.74
C THR A 15 31.59 40.15 -29.48
N ALA A 16 31.35 39.57 -28.28
CA ALA A 16 31.65 40.24 -27.01
C ALA A 16 33.16 40.51 -26.83
N PHE A 17 34.03 39.61 -27.35
CA PHE A 17 35.47 39.82 -27.29
C PHE A 17 35.94 40.99 -28.20
N LEU A 18 35.34 41.14 -29.39
CA LEU A 18 35.62 42.23 -30.31
C LEU A 18 35.12 43.58 -29.77
N ASP A 19 33.96 43.60 -29.11
CA ASP A 19 33.40 44.82 -28.52
C ASP A 19 34.24 45.32 -27.33
N ASP A 20 34.88 44.45 -26.61
CA ASP A 20 35.65 44.75 -25.38
C ASP A 20 37.11 45.14 -25.67
N ARG A 21 37.63 44.93 -26.91
CA ARG A 21 39.06 45.14 -27.23
C ARG A 21 39.32 45.73 -28.61
N ASP A 22 40.12 46.81 -28.63
CA ASP A 22 40.57 47.46 -29.86
C ASP A 22 41.52 46.59 -30.75
N ASP A 23 42.22 45.60 -30.10
CA ASP A 23 43.13 44.65 -30.76
C ASP A 23 42.50 43.25 -30.99
N GLY A 24 41.22 43.08 -30.72
CA GLY A 24 40.51 41.81 -30.75
C GLY A 24 40.52 41.11 -32.11
N GLU A 25 40.33 41.87 -33.21
CA GLU A 25 40.32 41.33 -34.56
C GLU A 25 41.67 40.67 -34.89
N ARG A 26 42.78 41.32 -34.60
CA ARG A 26 44.13 40.79 -34.79
C ARG A 26 44.42 39.57 -33.95
N ALA A 27 43.92 39.52 -32.70
CA ALA A 27 44.08 38.39 -31.83
C ALA A 27 43.35 37.14 -32.35
N LEU A 28 42.13 37.30 -32.88
CA LEU A 28 41.37 36.22 -33.52
C LEU A 28 42.00 35.74 -34.81
N GLU A 29 42.53 36.65 -35.67
CA GLU A 29 43.28 36.28 -36.90
C GLU A 29 44.50 35.40 -36.58
N VAL A 30 45.26 35.73 -35.52
CA VAL A 30 46.46 34.96 -35.10
C VAL A 30 46.08 33.54 -34.67
N VAL A 31 45.00 33.33 -33.88
CA VAL A 31 44.59 31.99 -33.47
C VAL A 31 43.94 31.21 -34.61
N LEU A 32 43.22 31.87 -35.54
CA LEU A 32 42.74 31.19 -36.77
C LEU A 32 43.86 30.75 -37.68
N GLU A 33 44.91 31.59 -37.85
CA GLU A 33 46.09 31.23 -38.64
C GLU A 33 46.84 30.02 -38.05
N ALA A 34 47.00 29.95 -36.72
CA ALA A 34 47.57 28.84 -36.03
C ALA A 34 46.71 27.56 -36.21
N ASP A 35 45.39 27.67 -36.10
CA ASP A 35 44.43 26.54 -36.25
C ASP A 35 44.38 26.02 -37.70
N SER A 36 44.56 26.94 -38.68
CA SER A 36 44.69 26.57 -40.11
C SER A 36 45.99 25.86 -40.44
N ALA A 37 47.05 26.15 -39.70
CA ALA A 37 48.38 25.54 -39.90
C ALA A 37 48.50 24.16 -39.24
N SER A 38 47.82 23.92 -38.14
CA SER A 38 47.79 22.65 -37.40
C SER A 38 46.46 22.50 -36.66
N SER A 39 45.90 21.29 -36.65
CA SER A 39 44.63 20.97 -35.98
C SER A 39 44.66 21.20 -34.45
N THR A 40 45.85 21.26 -33.87
CA THR A 40 46.16 21.64 -32.48
C THR A 40 47.51 22.34 -32.42
N TRP A 41 47.70 23.29 -31.52
CA TRP A 41 48.91 24.10 -31.36
C TRP A 41 49.12 24.46 -29.89
N THR A 42 50.32 24.96 -29.56
CA THR A 42 50.70 25.41 -28.22
C THR A 42 50.78 26.92 -28.11
N PHE A 43 50.74 27.47 -26.90
CA PHE A 43 50.87 28.92 -26.68
C PHE A 43 52.19 29.47 -27.26
N ASP A 44 53.23 28.66 -27.34
CA ASP A 44 54.53 29.09 -27.89
C ASP A 44 54.50 29.18 -29.42
N ASP A 45 53.48 28.69 -30.11
CA ASP A 45 53.31 28.72 -31.58
C ASP A 45 52.61 29.99 -32.06
N ILE A 46 52.12 30.86 -31.14
CA ILE A 46 51.36 32.06 -31.46
C ILE A 46 52.00 33.32 -30.89
N GLU A 47 51.92 34.42 -31.64
CA GLU A 47 52.46 35.73 -31.22
C GLU A 47 51.34 36.55 -30.48
N LEU A 48 50.90 36.06 -29.34
CA LEU A 48 49.95 36.79 -28.50
C LEU A 48 50.47 36.91 -27.06
N ASP A 49 50.12 37.98 -26.39
CA ASP A 49 50.37 38.11 -24.93
C ASP A 49 49.50 37.17 -24.14
N SER A 50 50.03 36.72 -22.99
CA SER A 50 49.36 35.74 -22.12
C SER A 50 48.01 36.18 -21.56
N GLY A 51 47.76 37.48 -21.47
CA GLY A 51 46.47 38.05 -20.99
C GLY A 51 45.39 37.88 -22.03
N THR A 52 45.67 38.27 -23.29
CA THR A 52 44.80 38.11 -24.45
C THR A 52 44.46 36.66 -24.71
N PHE A 53 45.51 35.80 -24.69
CA PHE A 53 45.32 34.37 -24.83
C PHE A 53 44.46 33.75 -23.72
N GLY A 54 44.73 34.12 -22.48
CA GLY A 54 43.94 33.68 -21.34
C GLY A 54 42.44 34.09 -21.46
N GLU A 55 42.18 35.26 -22.04
CA GLU A 55 40.84 35.74 -22.26
C GLU A 55 40.10 34.95 -23.36
N LEU A 56 40.75 34.66 -24.47
CA LEU A 56 40.22 33.79 -25.54
C LEU A 56 39.85 32.39 -25.01
N VAL A 57 40.70 31.83 -24.16
CA VAL A 57 40.45 30.54 -23.50
C VAL A 57 39.31 30.65 -22.46
N SER A 58 39.28 31.73 -21.67
CA SER A 58 38.24 31.92 -20.64
C SER A 58 36.85 32.15 -21.21
N ARG A 59 36.77 32.77 -22.43
CA ARG A 59 35.51 32.99 -23.14
C ARG A 59 35.07 31.79 -23.96
N GLY A 60 35.91 30.71 -24.04
CA GLY A 60 35.59 29.48 -24.74
C GLY A 60 35.76 29.61 -26.27
N ILE A 61 36.40 30.66 -26.77
CA ILE A 61 36.74 30.87 -28.21
C ILE A 61 37.88 29.89 -28.62
N VAL A 62 38.83 29.71 -27.73
CA VAL A 62 39.91 28.70 -27.82
C VAL A 62 39.72 27.64 -26.75
N THR A 63 39.82 26.38 -27.10
CA THR A 63 39.64 25.22 -26.17
C THR A 63 40.91 24.37 -26.10
N LYS A 64 41.13 23.74 -24.96
CA LYS A 64 42.25 22.84 -24.75
C LYS A 64 41.88 21.39 -25.13
N ALA A 65 42.67 20.79 -26.03
CA ALA A 65 42.52 19.41 -26.47
C ALA A 65 43.86 18.64 -26.29
N ASP A 66 43.86 17.58 -25.50
CA ASP A 66 45.02 16.67 -25.25
C ASP A 66 46.34 17.35 -24.81
N GLY A 67 46.22 18.52 -24.16
CA GLY A 67 47.40 19.28 -23.71
C GLY A 67 47.75 20.49 -24.59
N GLU A 68 47.28 20.57 -25.80
CA GLU A 68 47.39 21.59 -26.79
C GLU A 68 46.10 22.42 -26.90
N TYR A 69 46.01 23.41 -27.79
CA TYR A 69 44.89 24.30 -27.97
C TYR A 69 44.35 24.25 -29.41
N ARG A 70 43.12 24.55 -29.60
CA ARG A 70 42.42 24.70 -30.88
C ARG A 70 41.30 25.75 -30.77
N VAL A 71 40.90 26.35 -31.91
CA VAL A 71 39.70 27.18 -31.98
C VAL A 71 38.45 26.30 -31.78
N ALA A 72 37.53 26.72 -30.93
CA ALA A 72 36.35 25.94 -30.57
C ALA A 72 35.42 25.67 -31.76
N ASP A 73 35.19 26.74 -32.57
CA ASP A 73 34.46 26.68 -33.85
C ASP A 73 35.01 27.74 -34.77
N VAL A 74 35.83 27.30 -35.75
CA VAL A 74 36.47 28.16 -36.75
C VAL A 74 35.42 28.91 -37.59
N GLY A 75 34.37 28.21 -38.03
CA GLY A 75 33.32 28.78 -38.85
C GLY A 75 32.54 29.90 -38.15
N ALA A 76 32.26 29.75 -36.86
CA ALA A 76 31.58 30.76 -36.05
C ALA A 76 32.45 32.00 -35.84
N VAL A 77 33.78 31.84 -35.59
CA VAL A 77 34.71 32.97 -35.44
C VAL A 77 34.93 33.70 -36.77
N GLU A 78 35.08 32.96 -37.88
CA GLU A 78 35.21 33.57 -39.22
C GLU A 78 33.98 34.34 -39.66
N ALA A 79 32.77 33.85 -39.41
CA ALA A 79 31.51 34.49 -39.71
C ALA A 79 31.35 35.82 -38.98
N VAL A 80 31.73 35.86 -37.69
CA VAL A 80 31.70 37.10 -36.88
C VAL A 80 32.72 38.12 -37.41
N LEU A 81 33.96 37.70 -37.77
CA LEU A 81 34.97 38.58 -38.36
C LEU A 81 34.56 39.11 -39.76
N ALA A 82 33.81 38.32 -40.52
CA ALA A 82 33.26 38.76 -41.82
C ALA A 82 32.04 39.70 -41.70
N GLY A 83 31.53 39.90 -40.46
CA GLY A 83 30.32 40.68 -40.24
C GLY A 83 29.05 39.97 -40.72
N GLU A 84 29.09 38.67 -40.91
CA GLU A 84 27.95 37.84 -41.28
C GLU A 84 27.23 37.38 -40.00
N GLU A 85 25.92 37.65 -39.94
CA GLU A 85 25.10 37.07 -38.88
C GLU A 85 25.07 35.54 -39.05
N VAL A 86 25.70 34.81 -38.15
CA VAL A 86 25.54 33.36 -38.07
C VAL A 86 24.05 33.09 -37.94
N PRO A 87 23.41 32.33 -38.85
CA PRO A 87 22.02 32.02 -38.75
C PRO A 87 21.81 31.34 -37.38
N LYS A 88 21.12 32.01 -36.45
CA LYS A 88 20.57 31.30 -35.28
C LYS A 88 19.72 30.20 -35.87
N GLU A 89 20.11 28.93 -35.66
CA GLU A 89 19.20 27.82 -35.89
C GLU A 89 17.90 28.22 -35.20
N SER A 90 16.94 28.64 -36.00
CA SER A 90 15.59 28.92 -35.54
C SER A 90 15.10 27.61 -35.03
N SER A 91 15.13 27.43 -33.72
CA SER A 91 14.23 26.51 -33.08
C SER A 91 12.84 26.89 -33.56
N ASP A 92 12.34 26.14 -34.53
CA ASP A 92 11.01 26.24 -35.09
C ASP A 92 10.02 26.05 -33.94
N THR A 93 9.74 27.13 -33.21
CA THR A 93 8.67 27.19 -32.23
C THR A 93 7.36 27.33 -32.99
N GLY A 94 6.95 26.22 -33.63
CA GLY A 94 5.55 25.97 -33.87
C GLY A 94 4.81 25.90 -32.52
N PRO A 95 3.50 26.13 -32.46
CA PRO A 95 2.75 26.26 -31.21
C PRO A 95 2.59 24.94 -30.43
N VAL A 96 3.54 24.04 -30.49
CA VAL A 96 3.62 22.73 -29.77
C VAL A 96 4.81 22.71 -28.80
N GLY A 97 5.43 23.83 -28.49
CA GLY A 97 6.55 23.99 -27.54
C GLY A 97 6.23 23.69 -26.07
N GLY A 98 5.20 22.92 -25.77
CA GLY A 98 4.81 22.58 -24.41
C GLY A 98 5.12 21.15 -23.95
N LEU A 99 5.55 20.26 -24.85
CA LEU A 99 5.80 18.86 -24.50
C LEU A 99 7.28 18.51 -24.30
N ASP A 100 8.20 19.29 -24.89
CA ASP A 100 9.65 19.04 -24.73
C ASP A 100 10.18 19.33 -23.33
N SER A 101 9.48 20.16 -22.54
CA SER A 101 9.78 20.31 -21.10
C SER A 101 9.42 19.07 -20.27
N PHE A 102 8.83 18.04 -20.87
CA PHE A 102 8.45 16.79 -20.21
C PHE A 102 9.64 15.83 -19.99
N GLU A 103 10.77 16.08 -20.59
CA GLU A 103 12.00 15.32 -20.31
C GLU A 103 12.58 15.69 -18.94
N LEU A 104 11.82 15.37 -17.88
CA LEU A 104 12.33 15.40 -16.51
C LEU A 104 13.47 14.42 -16.28
N GLY A 105 13.89 13.66 -17.29
CA GLY A 105 14.89 12.62 -17.16
C GLY A 105 14.58 11.59 -16.08
N ILE A 106 13.30 11.45 -15.73
CA ILE A 106 12.82 10.51 -14.67
C ILE A 106 13.26 9.10 -14.99
N TRP A 107 13.20 8.72 -16.27
CA TRP A 107 13.45 7.33 -16.69
C TRP A 107 14.93 6.98 -16.77
N GLY A 108 15.83 7.96 -16.84
CA GLY A 108 17.26 7.73 -16.95
C GLY A 108 17.67 6.99 -18.24
N ASP A 109 18.85 6.38 -18.18
CA ASP A 109 19.36 5.55 -19.26
C ASP A 109 18.82 4.10 -19.20
N ARG A 110 19.19 3.26 -20.18
CA ARG A 110 18.78 1.86 -20.23
C ARG A 110 19.20 1.06 -18.98
N ARG A 111 20.26 1.47 -18.28
CA ARG A 111 20.75 0.82 -17.07
C ARG A 111 19.88 1.19 -15.86
N ALA A 112 19.45 2.45 -15.79
CA ALA A 112 18.49 2.89 -14.78
C ALA A 112 17.15 2.15 -14.94
N LEU A 113 16.66 2.00 -16.18
CA LEU A 113 15.46 1.20 -16.47
C LEU A 113 15.62 -0.27 -16.10
N ALA A 114 16.79 -0.87 -16.39
CA ALA A 114 17.09 -2.24 -15.98
C ALA A 114 17.14 -2.38 -14.44
N GLY A 115 17.73 -1.40 -13.75
CA GLY A 115 17.73 -1.34 -12.28
C GLY A 115 16.32 -1.22 -11.69
N LEU A 116 15.47 -0.37 -12.27
CA LEU A 116 14.06 -0.26 -11.90
C LEU A 116 13.31 -1.58 -12.15
N ALA A 117 13.50 -2.19 -13.33
CA ALA A 117 12.88 -3.49 -13.63
C ALA A 117 13.30 -4.58 -12.64
N GLY A 118 14.59 -4.62 -12.24
CA GLY A 118 15.08 -5.53 -11.21
C GLY A 118 14.46 -5.27 -9.84
N ALA A 119 14.28 -4.01 -9.44
CA ALA A 119 13.63 -3.64 -8.18
C ALA A 119 12.12 -3.99 -8.19
N LEU A 120 11.43 -3.78 -9.32
CA LEU A 120 10.03 -4.18 -9.49
C LEU A 120 9.88 -5.70 -9.54
N PHE A 121 10.84 -6.41 -10.15
CA PHE A 121 10.87 -7.87 -10.09
C PHE A 121 11.03 -8.38 -8.65
N LEU A 122 11.90 -7.77 -7.85
CA LEU A 122 11.98 -8.07 -6.42
C LEU A 122 10.64 -7.81 -5.72
N ALA A 123 9.98 -6.68 -6.01
CA ALA A 123 8.66 -6.39 -5.47
C ALA A 123 7.63 -7.46 -5.85
N PHE A 124 7.63 -7.91 -7.10
CA PHE A 124 6.79 -9.01 -7.57
C PHE A 124 7.08 -10.30 -6.79
N VAL A 125 8.34 -10.72 -6.70
CA VAL A 125 8.72 -11.95 -5.97
C VAL A 125 8.28 -11.90 -4.51
N MET A 126 8.46 -10.76 -3.84
CA MET A 126 8.04 -10.59 -2.45
C MET A 126 6.51 -10.61 -2.25
N ARG A 127 5.73 -10.41 -3.29
CA ARG A 127 4.25 -10.45 -3.24
C ARG A 127 3.65 -11.82 -3.59
N ILE A 128 4.45 -12.69 -4.19
CA ILE A 128 4.00 -14.03 -4.58
C ILE A 128 4.59 -15.15 -3.70
N THR A 129 5.17 -14.82 -2.56
CA THR A 129 5.80 -15.80 -1.67
C THR A 129 4.82 -16.89 -1.21
N GLN A 130 3.54 -16.57 -1.07
CA GLN A 130 2.46 -17.47 -0.67
C GLN A 130 1.63 -17.98 -1.86
N PHE A 131 2.22 -18.01 -3.06
CA PHE A 131 1.51 -18.43 -4.28
C PHE A 131 0.83 -19.80 -4.13
N ARG A 132 1.51 -20.78 -3.53
CA ARG A 132 0.99 -22.14 -3.38
C ARG A 132 -0.16 -22.23 -2.39
N SER A 133 -0.14 -21.43 -1.33
CA SER A 133 -1.24 -21.38 -0.36
C SER A 133 -2.48 -20.68 -0.91
N VAL A 134 -2.31 -19.80 -1.92
CA VAL A 134 -3.43 -19.09 -2.58
C VAL A 134 -4.04 -19.91 -3.72
N PHE A 135 -3.25 -20.68 -4.45
CA PHE A 135 -3.75 -21.51 -5.55
C PHE A 135 -3.74 -22.98 -5.15
N ARG A 136 -4.93 -23.51 -4.83
CA ARG A 136 -5.15 -24.91 -4.41
C ARG A 136 -6.23 -25.55 -5.29
N ASP A 137 -5.93 -26.68 -5.88
CA ASP A 137 -6.86 -27.49 -6.67
C ASP A 137 -7.67 -26.73 -7.74
N GLY A 138 -7.01 -25.72 -8.36
CA GLY A 138 -7.64 -24.86 -9.37
C GLY A 138 -8.53 -23.75 -8.79
N ARG A 139 -8.59 -23.60 -7.48
CA ARG A 139 -9.34 -22.56 -6.76
C ARG A 139 -8.42 -21.48 -6.22
N VAL A 140 -8.99 -20.28 -5.98
CA VAL A 140 -8.30 -19.16 -5.34
C VAL A 140 -8.72 -19.06 -3.89
N VAL A 141 -7.82 -19.42 -2.98
CA VAL A 141 -7.98 -19.27 -1.53
C VAL A 141 -7.30 -17.99 -1.09
N SER A 142 -8.09 -16.96 -0.90
CA SER A 142 -7.57 -15.62 -0.51
C SER A 142 -7.05 -15.63 0.93
N PRO A 143 -5.88 -15.04 1.23
CA PRO A 143 -5.35 -15.01 2.59
C PRO A 143 -6.16 -14.10 3.50
N GLY A 144 -6.42 -14.58 4.73
CA GLY A 144 -7.16 -13.85 5.76
C GLY A 144 -8.64 -13.63 5.45
N ASN A 145 -9.30 -12.90 6.31
CA ASN A 145 -10.77 -12.76 6.31
C ASN A 145 -11.28 -11.64 5.38
N ASP A 146 -10.59 -10.51 5.35
CA ASP A 146 -11.08 -9.30 4.66
C ASP A 146 -11.19 -9.44 3.13
N PRO A 147 -10.30 -10.13 2.39
CA PRO A 147 -10.43 -10.29 0.94
C PRO A 147 -11.75 -10.89 0.50
N TYR A 148 -12.32 -11.80 1.25
CA TYR A 148 -13.63 -12.41 0.93
C TYR A 148 -14.79 -11.41 0.97
N PHE A 149 -14.72 -10.38 1.82
CA PHE A 149 -15.69 -9.27 1.79
C PHE A 149 -15.64 -8.47 0.49
N TYR A 150 -14.43 -8.25 -0.07
CA TYR A 150 -14.28 -7.53 -1.34
C TYR A 150 -14.62 -8.40 -2.54
N ARG A 151 -14.33 -9.70 -2.48
CA ARG A 151 -14.75 -10.67 -3.49
C ARG A 151 -16.28 -10.75 -3.55
N TYR A 152 -16.93 -10.95 -2.41
CA TYR A 152 -18.39 -10.99 -2.32
C TYR A 152 -19.03 -9.79 -3.01
N TRP A 153 -18.68 -8.57 -2.64
CA TRP A 153 -19.29 -7.39 -3.24
C TRP A 153 -18.91 -7.19 -4.71
N MET A 154 -17.74 -7.61 -5.14
CA MET A 154 -17.35 -7.55 -6.55
C MET A 154 -18.21 -8.55 -7.36
N GLU A 155 -18.38 -9.76 -6.89
CA GLU A 155 -19.15 -10.83 -7.54
C GLU A 155 -20.64 -10.50 -7.54
N GLU A 156 -21.21 -9.98 -6.45
CA GLU A 156 -22.60 -9.45 -6.41
C GLU A 156 -22.83 -8.36 -7.46
N LEU A 157 -21.90 -7.41 -7.58
CA LEU A 157 -22.02 -6.35 -8.60
C LEU A 157 -21.86 -6.90 -10.02
N LEU A 158 -21.03 -7.93 -10.23
CA LEU A 158 -20.89 -8.61 -11.51
C LEU A 158 -22.16 -9.41 -11.89
N ALA A 159 -22.84 -9.98 -10.92
CA ALA A 159 -24.11 -10.67 -11.13
C ALA A 159 -25.21 -9.70 -11.58
N GLU A 160 -25.18 -8.42 -11.15
CA GLU A 160 -26.09 -7.39 -11.63
C GLU A 160 -25.74 -6.89 -13.03
N SER A 161 -24.45 -6.62 -13.30
CA SER A 161 -23.95 -6.22 -14.63
C SER A 161 -22.49 -6.55 -14.84
N ALA A 162 -22.17 -7.25 -15.92
CA ALA A 162 -20.83 -7.52 -16.41
C ALA A 162 -20.33 -6.49 -17.47
N SER A 163 -21.09 -5.41 -17.73
CA SER A 163 -20.73 -4.41 -18.74
C SER A 163 -20.00 -3.22 -18.13
N PRO A 164 -18.76 -2.87 -18.58
CA PRO A 164 -18.00 -1.73 -18.04
C PRO A 164 -18.63 -0.36 -18.33
N THR A 165 -19.67 -0.30 -19.17
CA THR A 165 -20.40 0.93 -19.52
C THR A 165 -21.61 1.16 -18.63
N ASP A 166 -22.03 0.18 -17.86
CA ASP A 166 -23.21 0.24 -17.00
C ASP A 166 -22.90 0.86 -15.62
N ILE A 167 -22.24 2.02 -15.64
CA ILE A 167 -21.88 2.75 -14.43
C ILE A 167 -23.08 3.32 -13.68
N GLY A 168 -24.27 3.30 -14.29
CA GLY A 168 -25.52 3.76 -13.65
C GLY A 168 -25.90 2.92 -12.44
N MET A 169 -25.65 1.61 -12.45
CA MET A 169 -25.91 0.69 -11.34
C MET A 169 -25.16 1.05 -10.07
N LEU A 170 -24.02 1.75 -10.17
CA LEU A 170 -23.26 2.17 -9.01
C LEU A 170 -24.00 3.17 -8.10
N ALA A 171 -25.07 3.80 -8.60
CA ALA A 171 -25.95 4.64 -7.79
C ALA A 171 -26.92 3.81 -6.91
N GLU A 172 -27.15 2.55 -7.30
CA GLU A 172 -28.10 1.64 -6.67
C GLU A 172 -27.39 0.51 -5.91
N MET A 173 -26.10 0.68 -5.61
CA MET A 173 -25.32 -0.33 -4.88
C MET A 173 -26.00 -0.74 -3.58
N PRO A 174 -25.94 -2.04 -3.21
CA PRO A 174 -26.51 -2.53 -1.96
C PRO A 174 -25.98 -1.79 -0.72
N PRO A 175 -26.78 -1.62 0.33
CA PRO A 175 -26.39 -0.86 1.53
C PRO A 175 -25.07 -1.35 2.18
N GLY A 176 -24.78 -2.64 2.12
CA GLY A 176 -23.56 -3.24 2.63
C GLY A 176 -22.33 -2.76 1.87
N ALA A 177 -22.38 -2.70 0.55
CA ALA A 177 -21.32 -2.16 -0.29
C ALA A 177 -21.15 -0.64 -0.12
N LEU A 178 -22.29 0.10 -0.02
CA LEU A 178 -22.29 1.55 0.17
C LEU A 178 -21.70 2.00 1.50
N SER A 179 -21.84 1.19 2.57
CA SER A 179 -21.66 1.66 3.95
C SER A 179 -20.22 1.99 4.32
N ARG A 180 -19.23 1.29 3.72
CA ARG A 180 -17.83 1.38 4.19
C ARG A 180 -16.83 1.86 3.14
N ARG A 181 -16.82 1.30 1.93
CA ARG A 181 -15.73 1.48 0.94
C ARG A 181 -16.27 1.44 -0.51
N PRO A 182 -17.28 2.25 -0.85
CA PRO A 182 -18.05 2.09 -2.09
C PRO A 182 -17.21 2.17 -3.37
N LEU A 183 -16.24 3.10 -3.43
CA LEU A 183 -15.40 3.24 -4.63
C LEU A 183 -14.42 2.08 -4.79
N THR A 184 -14.01 1.41 -3.71
CA THR A 184 -13.18 0.21 -3.81
C THR A 184 -13.96 -0.91 -4.50
N HIS A 185 -15.21 -1.18 -4.09
CA HIS A 185 -16.05 -2.20 -4.72
C HIS A 185 -16.34 -1.84 -6.18
N ALA A 186 -16.68 -0.58 -6.46
CA ALA A 186 -16.91 -0.10 -7.81
C ALA A 186 -15.68 -0.24 -8.72
N LEU A 187 -14.48 0.06 -8.23
CA LEU A 187 -13.24 -0.10 -8.99
C LEU A 187 -12.91 -1.58 -9.25
N ASN A 188 -13.05 -2.44 -8.25
CA ASN A 188 -12.82 -3.88 -8.41
C ASN A 188 -13.79 -4.45 -9.44
N TRP A 189 -15.09 -4.16 -9.32
CA TRP A 189 -16.10 -4.54 -10.30
C TRP A 189 -15.77 -4.03 -11.71
N TRP A 190 -15.47 -2.74 -11.85
CA TRP A 190 -15.15 -2.13 -13.13
C TRP A 190 -13.93 -2.75 -13.80
N ILE A 191 -12.86 -3.04 -13.03
CA ILE A 191 -11.68 -3.72 -13.55
C ILE A 191 -12.01 -5.14 -13.97
N ALA A 192 -12.80 -5.89 -13.20
CA ALA A 192 -13.23 -7.24 -13.56
C ALA A 192 -14.08 -7.26 -14.84
N THR A 193 -14.97 -6.27 -15.04
CA THR A 193 -15.75 -6.16 -16.29
C THR A 193 -14.87 -5.93 -17.52
N LEU A 194 -13.72 -5.24 -17.40
CA LEU A 194 -12.76 -5.08 -18.50
C LEU A 194 -12.08 -6.40 -18.91
N PHE A 195 -12.05 -7.38 -18.01
CA PHE A 195 -11.53 -8.73 -18.28
C PHE A 195 -12.60 -9.77 -18.64
N GLY A 196 -13.84 -9.35 -18.81
CA GLY A 196 -14.93 -10.20 -19.25
C GLY A 196 -16.10 -10.29 -18.29
N GLY A 197 -15.94 -9.92 -17.02
CA GLY A 197 -17.01 -9.84 -16.03
C GLY A 197 -17.57 -11.19 -15.57
N ASP A 198 -16.85 -12.28 -15.81
CA ASP A 198 -17.18 -13.63 -15.34
C ASP A 198 -16.41 -13.99 -14.06
N GLN A 199 -16.65 -15.19 -13.54
CA GLN A 199 -15.98 -15.69 -12.32
C GLN A 199 -14.45 -15.69 -12.47
N TRP A 200 -13.95 -16.08 -13.66
CA TRP A 200 -12.52 -16.03 -13.94
C TRP A 200 -11.95 -14.61 -13.83
N ALA A 201 -12.67 -13.61 -14.35
CA ALA A 201 -12.27 -12.21 -14.25
C ALA A 201 -12.28 -11.71 -12.78
N ALA A 202 -13.28 -12.13 -11.98
CA ALA A 202 -13.34 -11.84 -10.55
C ALA A 202 -12.14 -12.42 -9.81
N GLU A 203 -11.82 -13.69 -10.06
CA GLU A 203 -10.65 -14.36 -9.46
C GLU A 203 -9.32 -13.75 -9.91
N LEU A 204 -9.20 -13.39 -11.19
CA LEU A 204 -8.02 -12.67 -11.72
C LEU A 204 -7.79 -11.36 -10.96
N VAL A 205 -8.84 -10.57 -10.79
CA VAL A 205 -8.78 -9.29 -10.05
C VAL A 205 -8.47 -9.54 -8.58
N ALA A 206 -9.16 -10.47 -7.93
CA ALA A 206 -8.94 -10.80 -6.53
C ALA A 206 -7.47 -11.20 -6.25
N THR A 207 -6.88 -11.93 -7.18
CA THR A 207 -5.54 -12.49 -7.03
C THR A 207 -4.45 -11.49 -7.39
N TRP A 208 -4.54 -10.85 -8.56
CA TRP A 208 -3.42 -10.13 -9.15
C TRP A 208 -3.49 -8.61 -9.04
N LEU A 209 -4.67 -8.02 -8.77
CA LEU A 209 -4.78 -6.57 -8.62
C LEU A 209 -3.91 -6.01 -7.48
N PRO A 210 -3.78 -6.65 -6.30
CA PRO A 210 -2.89 -6.21 -5.24
C PRO A 210 -1.41 -6.13 -5.69
N VAL A 211 -0.96 -7.16 -6.42
CA VAL A 211 0.40 -7.22 -6.97
C VAL A 211 0.61 -6.12 -8.02
N ALA A 212 -0.32 -6.00 -8.98
CA ALA A 212 -0.25 -5.00 -10.05
C ALA A 212 -0.24 -3.57 -9.49
N ALA A 213 -1.09 -3.28 -8.50
CA ALA A 213 -1.15 -1.98 -7.84
C ALA A 213 0.17 -1.66 -7.11
N THR A 214 0.81 -2.67 -6.49
CA THR A 214 2.12 -2.51 -5.85
C THR A 214 3.22 -2.21 -6.87
N LEU A 215 3.24 -2.88 -8.01
CA LEU A 215 4.21 -2.59 -9.07
C LEU A 215 4.00 -1.19 -9.64
N ALA A 216 2.75 -0.77 -9.84
CA ALA A 216 2.42 0.60 -10.25
C ALA A 216 2.86 1.62 -9.20
N LEU A 217 2.62 1.36 -7.91
CA LEU A 217 3.12 2.18 -6.81
C LEU A 217 4.66 2.24 -6.80
N GLY A 218 5.36 1.13 -7.08
CA GLY A 218 6.82 1.09 -7.20
C GLY A 218 7.33 2.06 -8.26
N VAL A 219 6.66 2.13 -9.43
CA VAL A 219 6.98 3.12 -10.49
C VAL A 219 6.75 4.54 -9.99
N VAL A 220 5.65 4.80 -9.28
CA VAL A 220 5.33 6.11 -8.70
C VAL A 220 6.38 6.52 -7.64
N VAL A 221 6.79 5.61 -6.76
CA VAL A 221 7.82 5.86 -5.73
C VAL A 221 9.19 6.11 -6.37
N TYR A 222 9.55 5.37 -7.42
CA TYR A 222 10.74 5.65 -8.21
C TYR A 222 10.71 7.09 -8.77
N ALA A 223 9.62 7.46 -9.45
CA ALA A 223 9.45 8.79 -10.01
C ALA A 223 9.50 9.88 -8.91
N LEU A 224 8.81 9.68 -7.78
CA LEU A 224 8.84 10.58 -6.63
C LEU A 224 10.27 10.80 -6.12
N ALA A 225 11.01 9.72 -5.92
CA ALA A 225 12.40 9.79 -5.43
C ALA A 225 13.30 10.53 -6.43
N VAL A 226 13.19 10.24 -7.74
CA VAL A 226 13.98 10.91 -8.79
C VAL A 226 13.60 12.39 -8.93
N VAL A 227 12.31 12.73 -8.85
CA VAL A 227 11.85 14.12 -8.87
C VAL A 227 12.47 14.92 -7.74
N VAL A 228 12.42 14.40 -6.51
CA VAL A 228 12.93 15.10 -5.32
C VAL A 228 14.46 15.17 -5.29
N THR A 229 15.14 14.05 -5.62
CA THR A 229 16.59 13.94 -5.39
C THR A 229 17.42 14.13 -6.65
N ARG A 230 16.83 14.11 -7.85
CA ARG A 230 17.49 14.11 -9.16
C ARG A 230 18.49 12.95 -9.32
N ASP A 231 18.24 11.81 -8.65
CA ASP A 231 19.18 10.68 -8.65
C ASP A 231 18.42 9.35 -8.82
N VAL A 232 18.61 8.72 -9.98
CA VAL A 232 17.95 7.44 -10.34
C VAL A 232 18.36 6.29 -9.41
N ARG A 233 19.55 6.36 -8.80
CA ARG A 233 20.00 5.35 -7.83
C ARG A 233 19.16 5.41 -6.55
N VAL A 234 18.81 6.62 -6.12
CA VAL A 234 17.87 6.80 -5.00
C VAL A 234 16.51 6.25 -5.36
N GLY A 235 16.04 6.49 -6.60
CA GLY A 235 14.79 5.92 -7.10
C GLY A 235 14.76 4.40 -6.99
N ILE A 236 15.79 3.72 -7.51
CA ILE A 236 15.91 2.26 -7.45
C ILE A 236 15.97 1.76 -6.00
N ALA A 237 16.80 2.38 -5.16
CA ALA A 237 16.93 2.00 -3.75
C ALA A 237 15.59 2.17 -2.99
N SER A 238 14.82 3.21 -3.32
CA SER A 238 13.49 3.44 -2.72
C SER A 238 12.51 2.32 -3.08
N VAL A 239 12.51 1.87 -4.34
CA VAL A 239 11.66 0.74 -4.77
C VAL A 239 12.09 -0.56 -4.10
N VAL A 240 13.41 -0.81 -3.95
CA VAL A 240 13.92 -1.98 -3.23
C VAL A 240 13.44 -1.98 -1.77
N LEU A 241 13.54 -0.84 -1.06
CA LEU A 241 13.07 -0.75 0.33
C LEU A 241 11.55 -0.90 0.45
N LEU A 242 10.77 -0.36 -0.49
CA LEU A 242 9.32 -0.60 -0.57
C LEU A 242 9.01 -2.08 -0.82
N ALA A 243 9.77 -2.73 -1.71
CA ALA A 243 9.58 -4.12 -2.08
C ALA A 243 9.71 -5.07 -0.88
N VAL A 244 10.70 -4.81 -0.02
CA VAL A 244 11.03 -5.67 1.13
C VAL A 244 10.44 -5.17 2.46
N ALA A 245 9.57 -4.18 2.48
CA ALA A 245 8.91 -3.73 3.71
C ALA A 245 7.78 -4.72 4.09
N PRO A 246 7.93 -5.53 5.16
CA PRO A 246 6.99 -6.60 5.49
C PRO A 246 5.55 -6.11 5.69
N VAL A 247 5.33 -5.05 6.47
CA VAL A 247 3.99 -4.50 6.72
C VAL A 247 3.27 -4.06 5.44
N HIS A 248 4.00 -3.63 4.41
CA HIS A 248 3.40 -3.31 3.12
C HIS A 248 3.18 -4.57 2.27
N ALA A 249 4.08 -5.57 2.39
CA ALA A 249 4.00 -6.80 1.62
C ALA A 249 2.79 -7.66 2.02
N VAL A 250 2.53 -7.81 3.30
CA VAL A 250 1.39 -8.56 3.85
C VAL A 250 0.06 -8.09 3.25
N TYR A 251 -0.18 -6.78 3.22
CA TYR A 251 -1.44 -6.20 2.71
C TYR A 251 -1.49 -6.01 1.18
N THR A 252 -0.49 -6.46 0.46
CA THR A 252 -0.42 -6.32 -1.00
C THR A 252 0.08 -7.59 -1.68
N GLN A 253 0.09 -8.73 -0.95
CA GLN A 253 0.45 -10.03 -1.51
C GLN A 253 -0.63 -10.56 -2.46
N VAL A 254 -0.27 -11.59 -3.21
CA VAL A 254 -1.16 -12.31 -4.10
C VAL A 254 -2.42 -12.78 -3.34
N GLY A 255 -3.59 -12.56 -3.91
CA GLY A 255 -4.87 -12.93 -3.31
C GLY A 255 -5.40 -11.97 -2.22
N PHE A 256 -4.63 -11.00 -1.73
CA PHE A 256 -5.06 -10.08 -0.68
C PHE A 256 -5.80 -8.87 -1.26
N LEU A 257 -6.99 -9.10 -1.81
CA LEU A 257 -7.83 -8.03 -2.33
C LEU A 257 -8.44 -7.20 -1.20
N GLU A 258 -7.99 -5.96 -1.05
CA GLU A 258 -8.49 -5.03 -0.03
C GLU A 258 -8.40 -3.57 -0.51
N HIS A 259 -9.10 -2.64 0.16
CA HIS A 259 -9.08 -1.21 -0.17
C HIS A 259 -7.68 -0.58 -0.10
N ARG A 260 -6.77 -1.13 0.69
CA ARG A 260 -5.42 -0.61 0.94
C ARG A 260 -4.59 -0.52 -0.34
N LEU A 261 -4.75 -1.46 -1.29
CA LEU A 261 -4.04 -1.41 -2.58
C LEU A 261 -4.31 -0.12 -3.35
N HIS A 262 -5.58 0.28 -3.43
CA HIS A 262 -5.98 1.55 -4.07
C HIS A 262 -5.50 2.75 -3.26
N GLN A 263 -5.63 2.70 -1.93
CA GLN A 263 -5.23 3.79 -1.04
C GLN A 263 -3.73 4.09 -1.14
N TYR A 264 -2.87 3.08 -1.16
CA TYR A 264 -1.42 3.25 -1.27
C TYR A 264 -1.03 3.84 -2.62
N PHE A 265 -1.62 3.34 -3.70
CA PHE A 265 -1.37 3.87 -5.04
C PHE A 265 -1.73 5.37 -5.15
N TRP A 266 -2.94 5.75 -4.74
CA TRP A 266 -3.38 7.15 -4.85
C TRP A 266 -2.66 8.07 -3.86
N LEU A 267 -2.22 7.58 -2.72
CA LEU A 267 -1.31 8.31 -1.82
C LEU A 267 0.04 8.57 -2.49
N GLY A 268 0.61 7.57 -3.15
CA GLY A 268 1.83 7.73 -3.94
C GLY A 268 1.69 8.78 -5.05
N VAL A 269 0.58 8.74 -5.81
CA VAL A 269 0.27 9.72 -6.86
C VAL A 269 0.11 11.12 -6.27
N THR A 270 -0.54 11.26 -5.12
CA THR A 270 -0.67 12.54 -4.40
C THR A 270 0.70 13.11 -4.04
N LEU A 271 1.57 12.28 -3.47
CA LEU A 271 2.94 12.69 -3.11
C LEU A 271 3.76 13.09 -4.34
N LEU A 272 3.68 12.31 -5.42
CA LEU A 272 4.41 12.58 -6.66
C LEU A 272 3.98 13.92 -7.28
N THR A 273 2.68 14.17 -7.38
CA THR A 273 2.17 15.42 -7.98
C THR A 273 2.49 16.64 -7.13
N LEU A 274 2.35 16.56 -5.81
CA LEU A 274 2.76 17.63 -4.90
C LEU A 274 4.27 17.90 -4.94
N ALA A 275 5.08 16.82 -4.99
CA ALA A 275 6.53 16.93 -5.11
C ALA A 275 6.93 17.55 -6.44
N TRP A 276 6.28 17.15 -7.54
CA TRP A 276 6.55 17.71 -8.86
C TRP A 276 6.27 19.22 -8.90
N LEU A 277 5.09 19.66 -8.40
CA LEU A 277 4.72 21.08 -8.32
C LEU A 277 5.72 21.88 -7.47
N ALA A 278 6.18 21.28 -6.36
CA ALA A 278 7.16 21.91 -5.49
C ALA A 278 8.54 22.06 -6.16
N VAL A 279 9.01 20.98 -6.81
CA VAL A 279 10.32 20.93 -7.45
C VAL A 279 10.37 21.80 -8.71
N ASP A 280 9.32 21.83 -9.55
CA ASP A 280 9.29 22.66 -10.75
C ASP A 280 9.47 24.14 -10.38
N LEU A 281 8.72 24.63 -9.39
CA LEU A 281 8.88 26.00 -8.92
C LEU A 281 10.27 26.27 -8.34
N THR A 282 10.83 25.34 -7.57
CA THR A 282 12.17 25.48 -6.98
C THR A 282 13.24 25.58 -8.07
N ARG A 283 13.17 24.75 -9.11
CA ARG A 283 14.11 24.77 -10.24
C ARG A 283 14.06 26.06 -11.03
N ARG A 284 12.86 26.58 -11.30
CA ARG A 284 12.70 27.88 -11.98
C ARG A 284 13.32 29.01 -11.17
N ARG A 285 13.23 28.95 -9.84
CA ARG A 285 13.88 29.91 -8.95
C ARG A 285 15.41 29.83 -8.90
N GLU A 286 16.00 28.72 -9.32
CA GLU A 286 17.47 28.62 -9.42
C GLU A 286 18.04 29.54 -10.51
N SER A 287 17.24 29.86 -11.54
CA SER A 287 17.66 30.63 -12.71
C SER A 287 16.98 32.01 -12.88
N MET A 288 15.89 32.28 -12.12
CA MET A 288 15.12 33.53 -12.29
C MET A 288 14.56 34.04 -10.94
N ASP A 289 14.11 35.30 -10.94
CA ASP A 289 13.49 35.91 -9.76
C ASP A 289 12.16 35.24 -9.40
N ALA A 290 11.72 35.38 -8.12
CA ALA A 290 10.56 34.71 -7.57
C ALA A 290 9.24 34.98 -8.34
N ARG A 291 9.06 36.19 -8.89
CA ARG A 291 7.82 36.55 -9.62
C ARG A 291 7.79 35.92 -11.00
N THR A 292 8.92 35.96 -11.71
CA THR A 292 9.08 35.33 -13.01
C THR A 292 8.99 33.83 -12.90
N ALA A 293 9.63 33.20 -11.88
CA ALA A 293 9.53 31.76 -11.62
C ALA A 293 8.09 31.31 -11.39
N VAL A 294 7.31 32.02 -10.57
CA VAL A 294 5.89 31.72 -10.35
C VAL A 294 5.08 31.88 -11.63
N ARG A 295 5.35 32.91 -12.41
CA ARG A 295 4.64 33.15 -13.69
C ARG A 295 4.89 32.05 -14.69
N GLU A 296 6.15 31.66 -14.86
CA GLU A 296 6.54 30.54 -15.74
C GLU A 296 5.99 29.19 -15.25
N HIS A 297 5.99 28.94 -13.92
CA HIS A 297 5.36 27.77 -13.33
C HIS A 297 3.86 27.70 -13.68
N LEU A 298 3.14 28.80 -13.52
CA LEU A 298 1.70 28.88 -13.86
C LEU A 298 1.43 28.87 -15.38
N GLY A 299 2.41 29.25 -16.21
CA GLY A 299 2.33 29.18 -17.67
C GLY A 299 2.55 27.78 -18.23
N SER A 300 3.13 26.86 -17.46
CA SER A 300 3.44 25.50 -17.91
C SER A 300 2.17 24.62 -17.95
N PRO A 301 1.86 23.97 -19.11
CA PRO A 301 0.75 23.03 -19.18
C PRO A 301 0.89 21.88 -18.19
N MET A 302 2.12 21.43 -17.92
CA MET A 302 2.40 20.33 -17.01
C MET A 302 2.01 20.62 -15.57
N THR A 303 2.10 21.88 -15.16
CA THR A 303 1.61 22.36 -13.85
C THR A 303 0.11 22.09 -13.69
N TRP A 304 -0.67 22.36 -14.72
CA TRP A 304 -2.13 22.14 -14.69
C TRP A 304 -2.52 20.68 -14.86
N ILE A 305 -1.77 19.90 -15.66
CA ILE A 305 -1.94 18.43 -15.71
C ILE A 305 -1.69 17.85 -14.31
N SER A 306 -0.62 18.25 -13.65
CA SER A 306 -0.33 17.81 -12.28
C SER A 306 -1.43 18.23 -11.28
N ALA A 307 -1.99 19.43 -11.43
CA ALA A 307 -3.11 19.89 -10.62
C ALA A 307 -4.37 19.02 -10.83
N VAL A 308 -4.68 18.66 -12.08
CA VAL A 308 -5.82 17.76 -12.39
C VAL A 308 -5.60 16.38 -11.82
N VAL A 309 -4.40 15.77 -12.02
CA VAL A 309 -4.06 14.46 -11.48
C VAL A 309 -4.12 14.47 -9.95
N LEU A 310 -3.62 15.52 -9.30
CA LEU A 310 -3.75 15.71 -7.85
C LEU A 310 -5.23 15.74 -7.44
N GLY A 311 -6.06 16.49 -8.17
CA GLY A 311 -7.48 16.58 -7.87
C GLY A 311 -8.21 15.26 -7.97
N VAL A 312 -7.93 14.49 -9.01
CA VAL A 312 -8.47 13.12 -9.18
C VAL A 312 -8.01 12.23 -8.03
N ALA A 313 -6.70 12.24 -7.71
CA ALA A 313 -6.15 11.43 -6.62
C ALA A 313 -6.79 11.74 -5.27
N LEU A 314 -6.99 13.03 -4.96
CA LEU A 314 -7.65 13.45 -3.73
C LEU A 314 -9.14 13.07 -3.70
N GLY A 315 -9.88 13.30 -4.80
CA GLY A 315 -11.30 12.97 -4.89
C GLY A 315 -11.57 11.46 -4.79
N VAL A 316 -10.75 10.65 -5.46
CA VAL A 316 -10.81 9.19 -5.36
C VAL A 316 -10.49 8.71 -3.95
N SER A 317 -9.44 9.24 -3.31
CA SER A 317 -9.02 8.82 -1.96
C SER A 317 -10.11 8.94 -0.90
N VAL A 318 -11.06 9.87 -1.06
CA VAL A 318 -12.17 10.08 -0.11
C VAL A 318 -13.06 8.85 0.00
N HIS A 319 -13.39 8.23 -1.13
CA HIS A 319 -14.40 7.17 -1.20
C HIS A 319 -13.80 5.75 -1.16
N LEU A 320 -12.47 5.63 -1.06
CA LEU A 320 -11.79 4.34 -0.91
C LEU A 320 -11.88 3.78 0.51
N TRP A 321 -11.91 4.64 1.53
CA TRP A 321 -11.82 4.22 2.92
C TRP A 321 -12.59 5.15 3.89
N GLY A 322 -13.21 4.55 4.92
CA GLY A 322 -13.96 5.29 5.94
C GLY A 322 -13.15 6.28 6.77
N GLY A 323 -11.85 5.97 6.97
CA GLY A 323 -10.90 6.82 7.66
C GLY A 323 -10.15 7.82 6.77
N SER A 324 -10.59 8.03 5.54
CA SER A 324 -9.93 8.95 4.59
C SER A 324 -9.65 10.37 5.14
N PRO A 325 -10.43 10.97 6.07
CA PRO A 325 -10.06 12.25 6.69
C PRO A 325 -8.65 12.25 7.28
N LEU A 326 -8.16 11.13 7.81
CA LEU A 326 -6.79 11.01 8.36
C LEU A 326 -5.71 11.22 7.28
N VAL A 327 -5.97 10.81 6.03
CA VAL A 327 -5.01 10.98 4.91
C VAL A 327 -4.90 12.45 4.49
N PHE A 328 -5.91 13.29 4.79
CA PHE A 328 -5.87 14.73 4.51
C PHE A 328 -5.14 15.54 5.58
N ILE A 329 -4.89 14.99 6.75
CA ILE A 329 -4.15 15.68 7.83
C ILE A 329 -2.73 16.06 7.38
N PRO A 330 -1.89 15.16 6.83
CA PRO A 330 -0.56 15.54 6.37
C PRO A 330 -0.60 16.57 5.23
N LEU A 331 -1.62 16.53 4.36
CA LEU A 331 -1.80 17.53 3.33
C LEU A 331 -2.06 18.94 3.91
N ALA A 332 -2.96 19.03 4.89
CA ALA A 332 -3.26 20.29 5.57
C ALA A 332 -2.03 20.87 6.30
N VAL A 333 -1.27 20.01 7.01
CA VAL A 333 -0.03 20.40 7.69
C VAL A 333 1.02 20.85 6.65
N TYR A 334 1.16 20.12 5.53
CA TYR A 334 2.08 20.51 4.47
C TYR A 334 1.75 21.88 3.90
N ILE A 335 0.47 22.18 3.60
CA ILE A 335 0.06 23.47 3.05
C ILE A 335 0.37 24.61 4.04
N GLY A 336 0.12 24.42 5.33
CA GLY A 336 0.47 25.40 6.36
C GLY A 336 1.97 25.70 6.41
N LEU A 337 2.80 24.66 6.52
CA LEU A 337 4.24 24.84 6.52
C LEU A 337 4.78 25.39 5.20
N ARG A 338 4.14 25.01 4.08
CA ARG A 338 4.47 25.55 2.75
C ARG A 338 4.20 27.06 2.70
N ALA A 339 3.07 27.53 3.23
CA ALA A 339 2.76 28.96 3.30
C ALA A 339 3.84 29.73 4.08
N ALA A 340 4.31 29.18 5.20
CA ALA A 340 5.37 29.78 6.01
C ALA A 340 6.72 29.81 5.25
N VAL A 341 7.07 28.73 4.53
CA VAL A 341 8.31 28.67 3.74
C VAL A 341 8.28 29.63 2.57
N ASP A 342 7.15 29.71 1.85
CA ASP A 342 6.98 30.64 0.73
C ASP A 342 7.03 32.11 1.19
N ALA A 343 6.34 32.42 2.31
CA ALA A 343 6.35 33.77 2.91
C ALA A 343 7.76 34.20 3.36
N ARG A 344 8.55 33.27 3.92
CA ARG A 344 9.95 33.52 4.32
C ARG A 344 10.80 33.97 3.13
N GLU A 345 10.60 33.34 2.00
CA GLU A 345 11.35 33.59 0.77
C GLU A 345 10.73 34.70 -0.10
N ARG A 346 9.76 35.45 0.45
CA ARG A 346 9.04 36.55 -0.22
C ARG A 346 8.30 36.12 -1.50
N ILE A 347 7.97 34.84 -1.65
CA ILE A 347 7.11 34.31 -2.70
C ILE A 347 5.65 34.51 -2.25
N SER A 348 4.73 34.76 -3.20
CA SER A 348 3.31 34.71 -2.88
C SER A 348 2.86 33.28 -2.59
N PRO A 349 2.51 32.91 -1.35
CA PRO A 349 2.02 31.57 -1.05
C PRO A 349 0.79 31.19 -1.88
N THR A 350 -0.16 32.12 -2.06
CA THR A 350 -1.37 31.84 -2.84
C THR A 350 -1.05 31.56 -4.31
N LEU A 351 -0.22 32.37 -4.95
CA LEU A 351 0.11 32.18 -6.38
C LEU A 351 1.00 30.96 -6.60
N ALA A 352 1.98 30.73 -5.73
CA ALA A 352 2.87 29.57 -5.81
C ALA A 352 2.13 28.24 -5.64
N ASN A 353 1.04 28.23 -4.86
CA ASN A 353 0.24 27.05 -4.59
C ASN A 353 -1.13 27.06 -5.30
N LEU A 354 -1.34 27.95 -6.26
CA LEU A 354 -2.59 28.00 -7.03
C LEU A 354 -2.91 26.66 -7.71
N PRO A 355 -1.94 25.91 -8.29
CA PRO A 355 -2.20 24.58 -8.84
C PRO A 355 -2.67 23.57 -7.78
N VAL A 356 -2.17 23.65 -6.55
CA VAL A 356 -2.62 22.81 -5.42
C VAL A 356 -4.05 23.17 -5.03
N LEU A 357 -4.39 24.47 -4.98
CA LEU A 357 -5.77 24.91 -4.70
C LEU A 357 -6.75 24.43 -5.79
N VAL A 358 -6.34 24.51 -7.07
CA VAL A 358 -7.16 24.00 -8.18
C VAL A 358 -7.33 22.49 -8.08
N GLY A 359 -6.26 21.74 -7.78
CA GLY A 359 -6.33 20.30 -7.51
C GLY A 359 -7.29 19.98 -6.37
N LEU A 360 -7.18 20.67 -5.22
CA LEU A 360 -8.13 20.54 -4.11
C LEU A 360 -9.57 20.90 -4.52
N GLY A 361 -9.75 21.91 -5.36
CA GLY A 361 -11.06 22.29 -5.91
C GLY A 361 -11.67 21.17 -6.77
N ILE A 362 -10.90 20.57 -7.67
CA ILE A 362 -11.30 19.43 -8.50
C ILE A 362 -11.63 18.23 -7.61
N GLY A 363 -10.75 17.89 -6.64
CA GLY A 363 -10.98 16.78 -5.71
C GLY A 363 -12.22 16.99 -4.84
N SER A 364 -12.46 18.22 -4.37
CA SER A 364 -13.66 18.61 -3.64
C SER A 364 -14.92 18.46 -4.50
N GLY A 365 -14.86 18.97 -5.74
CA GLY A 365 -15.97 18.85 -6.70
C GLY A 365 -16.31 17.40 -7.01
N LEU A 366 -15.31 16.57 -7.29
CA LEU A 366 -15.49 15.15 -7.55
C LEU A 366 -16.07 14.41 -6.33
N SER A 367 -15.53 14.64 -5.13
CA SER A 367 -16.00 14.01 -3.91
C SER A 367 -17.46 14.38 -3.58
N VAL A 368 -17.82 15.67 -3.69
CA VAL A 368 -19.18 16.13 -3.43
C VAL A 368 -20.15 15.64 -4.52
N TRP A 369 -19.69 15.60 -5.78
CA TRP A 369 -20.49 15.06 -6.88
C TRP A 369 -20.82 13.58 -6.68
N LEU A 370 -19.85 12.75 -6.33
CA LEU A 370 -20.05 11.34 -6.02
C LEU A 370 -21.02 11.17 -4.84
N HIS A 371 -20.85 11.98 -3.80
CA HIS A 371 -21.74 11.95 -2.64
C HIS A 371 -23.18 12.35 -2.98
N ALA A 372 -23.33 13.42 -3.75
CA ALA A 372 -24.67 13.96 -4.08
C ALA A 372 -25.45 13.06 -5.06
N ASN A 373 -24.76 12.43 -6.03
CA ASN A 373 -25.43 11.64 -7.06
C ASN A 373 -25.52 10.16 -6.69
N TRP A 374 -24.55 9.63 -5.95
CA TRP A 374 -24.50 8.21 -5.62
C TRP A 374 -24.65 7.90 -4.13
N GLY A 375 -24.71 8.91 -3.27
CA GLY A 375 -24.92 8.75 -1.82
C GLY A 375 -23.77 8.00 -1.10
N TRP A 376 -22.59 8.00 -1.68
CA TRP A 376 -21.49 7.11 -1.29
C TRP A 376 -20.78 7.56 -0.04
N ARG A 377 -21.13 8.01 0.91
CA ARG A 377 -20.41 8.32 2.17
C ARG A 377 -21.27 9.20 3.07
N LEU A 378 -20.88 9.18 4.29
CA LEU A 378 -21.33 10.17 5.24
C LEU A 378 -20.87 11.55 4.81
N ALA A 379 -21.72 12.54 4.94
CA ALA A 379 -21.45 13.90 4.51
C ALA A 379 -20.12 14.44 5.05
N PHE A 380 -19.81 14.18 6.32
CA PHE A 380 -18.54 14.58 6.94
C PHE A 380 -17.30 14.10 6.13
N VAL A 381 -17.28 12.84 5.72
CA VAL A 381 -16.18 12.27 4.94
C VAL A 381 -16.11 12.89 3.54
N ALA A 382 -17.27 13.00 2.88
CA ALA A 382 -17.37 13.55 1.52
C ALA A 382 -16.95 15.03 1.45
N TYR A 383 -17.24 15.82 2.49
CA TYR A 383 -16.91 17.25 2.56
C TYR A 383 -15.49 17.52 3.13
N THR A 384 -14.72 16.50 3.54
CA THR A 384 -13.36 16.70 4.05
C THR A 384 -12.45 17.49 3.08
N PRO A 385 -12.39 17.19 1.75
CA PRO A 385 -11.58 17.99 0.82
C PRO A 385 -12.02 19.45 0.74
N VAL A 386 -13.33 19.73 0.86
CA VAL A 386 -13.88 21.10 0.86
C VAL A 386 -13.39 21.87 2.08
N LEU A 387 -13.38 21.23 3.25
CA LEU A 387 -12.88 21.84 4.49
C LEU A 387 -11.36 22.13 4.38
N VAL A 388 -10.61 21.18 3.82
CA VAL A 388 -9.16 21.36 3.59
C VAL A 388 -8.91 22.47 2.56
N LEU A 389 -9.71 22.56 1.49
CA LEU A 389 -9.64 23.66 0.51
C LEU A 389 -9.90 25.01 1.18
N GLY A 390 -10.97 25.13 1.98
CA GLY A 390 -11.27 26.38 2.71
C GLY A 390 -10.14 26.79 3.65
N GLY A 391 -9.60 25.81 4.41
CA GLY A 391 -8.45 26.01 5.27
C GLY A 391 -7.19 26.41 4.49
N ALA A 392 -6.92 25.77 3.37
CA ALA A 392 -5.78 26.06 2.49
C ALA A 392 -5.86 27.49 1.93
N VAL A 393 -7.04 27.91 1.44
CA VAL A 393 -7.23 29.29 0.95
C VAL A 393 -6.96 30.29 2.08
N ALA A 394 -7.50 30.05 3.27
CA ALA A 394 -7.32 30.95 4.42
C ALA A 394 -5.84 31.04 4.85
N VAL A 395 -5.15 29.90 4.95
CA VAL A 395 -3.75 29.83 5.37
C VAL A 395 -2.81 30.46 4.35
N LEU A 396 -3.01 30.20 3.05
CA LEU A 396 -2.19 30.78 1.98
C LEU A 396 -2.42 32.30 1.86
N ALA A 397 -3.66 32.78 2.00
CA ALA A 397 -3.97 34.20 2.03
C ALA A 397 -3.37 34.90 3.27
N LEU A 398 -3.40 34.22 4.42
CA LEU A 398 -2.73 34.70 5.65
C LEU A 398 -1.21 34.75 5.44
N GLY A 399 -0.61 33.79 4.77
CA GLY A 399 0.80 33.80 4.40
C GLY A 399 1.16 34.97 3.47
N ASP A 400 0.29 35.33 2.50
CA ASP A 400 0.47 36.52 1.67
C ASP A 400 0.43 37.81 2.49
N LEU A 401 -0.53 37.93 3.43
CA LEU A 401 -0.57 39.06 4.37
C LEU A 401 0.67 39.12 5.25
N TRP A 402 1.08 37.98 5.79
CA TRP A 402 2.27 37.87 6.66
C TRP A 402 3.56 38.29 5.97
N ARG A 403 3.72 37.98 4.69
CA ARG A 403 4.86 38.39 3.86
C ARG A 403 5.07 39.90 3.84
N HIS A 404 4.02 40.70 3.95
CA HIS A 404 4.08 42.14 3.99
C HIS A 404 4.38 42.74 5.37
N LEU A 405 4.26 41.95 6.44
CA LEU A 405 4.42 42.44 7.81
C LEU A 405 5.85 42.35 8.32
N GLU A 406 6.79 41.76 7.58
CA GLU A 406 8.22 41.53 7.94
C GLU A 406 8.44 40.85 9.31
N VAL A 407 7.45 40.12 9.80
CA VAL A 407 7.49 39.36 11.07
C VAL A 407 8.10 37.99 10.83
N ARG A 408 8.77 37.43 11.85
CA ARG A 408 9.34 36.08 11.79
C ARG A 408 8.27 35.04 11.43
N THR A 409 8.57 34.17 10.48
CA THR A 409 7.65 33.11 9.98
C THR A 409 7.23 32.08 11.02
N GLY A 410 8.02 31.91 12.10
CA GLY A 410 7.59 31.14 13.26
C GLY A 410 6.31 31.67 13.94
N GLY A 411 6.08 33.00 13.85
CA GLY A 411 4.83 33.61 14.31
C GLY A 411 3.62 33.23 13.42
N LEU A 412 3.82 33.06 12.12
CA LEU A 412 2.78 32.58 11.21
C LEU A 412 2.34 31.16 11.59
N VAL A 413 3.30 30.23 11.75
CA VAL A 413 3.02 28.84 12.14
C VAL A 413 2.30 28.78 13.50
N ALA A 414 2.74 29.62 14.46
CA ALA A 414 2.07 29.71 15.77
C ALA A 414 0.63 30.23 15.66
N LEU A 415 0.41 31.23 14.78
CA LEU A 415 -0.94 31.77 14.53
C LEU A 415 -1.83 30.73 13.85
N GLU A 416 -1.32 30.01 12.84
CA GLU A 416 -2.04 28.92 12.15
C GLU A 416 -2.46 27.84 13.15
N ALA A 417 -1.54 27.37 13.99
CA ALA A 417 -1.82 26.42 15.05
C ALA A 417 -2.84 26.95 16.07
N GLY A 418 -2.72 28.23 16.46
CA GLY A 418 -3.67 28.90 17.34
C GLY A 418 -5.07 29.00 16.73
N VAL A 419 -5.17 29.37 15.46
CA VAL A 419 -6.46 29.43 14.72
C VAL A 419 -7.06 28.03 14.59
N ALA A 420 -6.27 27.00 14.24
CA ALA A 420 -6.74 25.61 14.20
C ALA A 420 -7.28 25.17 15.57
N GLY A 421 -6.55 25.45 16.66
CA GLY A 421 -7.01 25.16 18.02
C GLY A 421 -8.30 25.91 18.40
N LEU A 422 -8.42 27.18 17.97
CA LEU A 422 -9.64 27.97 18.21
C LEU A 422 -10.84 27.42 17.41
N VAL A 423 -10.64 26.99 16.16
CA VAL A 423 -11.68 26.37 15.34
C VAL A 423 -12.16 25.05 15.98
N LEU A 424 -11.25 24.20 16.46
CA LEU A 424 -11.60 22.98 17.18
C LEU A 424 -12.35 23.27 18.48
N TYR A 425 -11.90 24.29 19.23
CA TYR A 425 -12.59 24.73 20.44
C TYR A 425 -13.99 25.28 20.13
N ALA A 426 -14.12 26.08 19.07
CA ALA A 426 -15.39 26.62 18.62
C ALA A 426 -16.34 25.48 18.17
N LEU A 427 -15.84 24.51 17.41
CA LEU A 427 -16.62 23.32 17.01
C LEU A 427 -17.17 22.59 18.27
N ARG A 428 -16.29 22.35 19.25
CA ARG A 428 -16.70 21.70 20.52
C ARG A 428 -17.78 22.48 21.26
N ARG A 429 -17.77 23.82 21.19
CA ARG A 429 -18.71 24.67 21.93
C ARG A 429 -20.00 24.96 21.17
N LEU A 430 -19.89 25.21 19.87
CA LEU A 430 -21.00 25.65 19.03
C LEU A 430 -21.76 24.51 18.33
N ARG A 431 -21.07 23.36 18.16
CA ARG A 431 -21.61 22.16 17.50
C ARG A 431 -21.21 20.90 18.27
N PRO A 432 -21.73 20.73 19.51
CA PRO A 432 -21.33 19.64 20.40
C PRO A 432 -21.63 18.25 19.80
N GLU A 433 -22.73 18.09 19.05
CA GLU A 433 -23.07 16.83 18.38
C GLU A 433 -22.04 16.46 17.31
N ASN A 434 -21.73 17.38 16.39
CA ASN A 434 -20.68 17.15 15.37
C ASN A 434 -19.31 16.90 15.99
N TRP A 435 -19.02 17.52 17.15
CA TRP A 435 -17.79 17.25 17.91
C TRP A 435 -17.79 15.84 18.51
N ALA A 436 -18.89 15.39 19.08
CA ALA A 436 -19.05 14.05 19.63
C ALA A 436 -18.89 12.98 18.54
N ASP A 437 -19.55 13.18 17.38
CA ASP A 437 -19.43 12.31 16.21
C ASP A 437 -17.99 12.24 15.68
N ALA A 438 -17.33 13.39 15.52
CA ALA A 438 -15.95 13.45 15.05
C ALA A 438 -14.99 12.78 16.04
N ARG A 439 -15.22 12.95 17.35
CA ARG A 439 -14.43 12.33 18.40
C ARG A 439 -14.67 10.82 18.44
N GLY A 440 -15.94 10.36 18.45
CA GLY A 440 -16.26 8.94 18.43
C GLY A 440 -15.60 8.22 17.24
N ARG A 441 -15.62 8.85 16.06
CA ARG A 441 -14.90 8.32 14.88
C ARG A 441 -13.40 8.32 15.03
N ALA A 442 -12.82 9.34 15.64
CA ALA A 442 -11.39 9.39 15.90
C ALA A 442 -10.98 8.30 16.91
N ASP A 443 -11.81 8.09 17.95
CA ASP A 443 -11.64 7.04 18.94
C ASP A 443 -11.74 5.66 18.26
N ASP A 444 -12.75 5.40 17.43
CA ASP A 444 -12.91 4.16 16.66
C ASP A 444 -11.76 3.89 15.68
N LEU A 445 -11.21 4.95 15.07
CA LEU A 445 -10.14 4.82 14.08
C LEU A 445 -8.74 4.76 14.67
N LEU A 446 -8.51 5.38 15.83
CA LEU A 446 -7.16 5.53 16.38
C LEU A 446 -6.94 4.76 17.68
N PHE A 447 -8.02 4.42 18.41
CA PHE A 447 -7.92 3.84 19.75
C PHE A 447 -8.80 2.59 19.93
N ARG A 448 -9.17 1.94 18.82
CA ARG A 448 -9.88 0.66 18.86
C ARG A 448 -8.93 -0.42 19.38
N ASP A 449 -9.39 -1.19 20.35
CA ASP A 449 -8.71 -2.35 20.90
C ASP A 449 -9.24 -3.66 20.25
N GLY A 450 -8.49 -4.75 20.36
CA GLY A 450 -8.96 -6.11 20.07
C GLY A 450 -8.48 -6.70 18.74
N ALA A 451 -7.65 -6.01 17.95
CA ALA A 451 -6.98 -6.60 16.78
C ALA A 451 -5.48 -6.35 16.81
N THR A 452 -4.66 -7.30 16.39
CA THR A 452 -3.19 -7.19 16.38
C THR A 452 -2.70 -5.95 15.61
N GLU A 453 -3.39 -5.59 14.52
CA GLU A 453 -3.07 -4.40 13.72
C GLU A 453 -3.35 -3.06 14.43
N THR A 454 -4.05 -3.06 15.57
CA THR A 454 -4.33 -1.87 16.36
C THR A 454 -3.25 -1.58 17.41
N ALA A 455 -2.33 -2.51 17.63
CA ALA A 455 -1.17 -2.28 18.50
C ALA A 455 -0.22 -1.21 17.92
N SER A 456 0.58 -0.57 18.78
CA SER A 456 1.59 0.39 18.33
C SER A 456 2.73 -0.29 17.58
N LEU A 457 3.24 0.36 16.53
CA LEU A 457 4.47 -0.08 15.84
C LEU A 457 5.65 -0.32 16.80
N PHE A 458 5.68 0.39 17.94
CA PHE A 458 6.75 0.32 18.92
C PHE A 458 6.50 -0.68 20.05
N THR A 459 5.34 -1.32 20.09
CA THR A 459 4.98 -2.36 21.05
C THR A 459 4.70 -3.72 20.40
N VAL A 460 4.37 -3.72 19.12
CA VAL A 460 4.29 -4.94 18.31
C VAL A 460 5.65 -5.63 18.32
N ASP A 461 5.67 -6.95 18.46
CA ASP A 461 6.88 -7.79 18.45
C ASP A 461 7.94 -7.39 19.51
N TYR A 462 7.48 -6.99 20.69
CA TYR A 462 8.23 -6.88 21.95
C TYR A 462 9.22 -5.74 22.12
N ALA A 463 9.37 -4.74 21.23
CA ALA A 463 10.21 -3.62 21.61
C ALA A 463 10.21 -2.42 20.65
N VAL A 464 10.51 -1.26 21.19
CA VAL A 464 10.72 0.02 20.48
C VAL A 464 11.67 -0.09 19.28
N ILE A 465 12.63 -1.02 19.34
CA ILE A 465 13.59 -1.27 18.25
C ILE A 465 13.11 -2.39 17.34
N PHE A 466 12.64 -3.51 17.85
CA PHE A 466 12.33 -4.69 17.04
C PHE A 466 11.03 -4.55 16.25
N GLY A 467 9.99 -3.89 16.78
CA GLY A 467 8.75 -3.66 16.04
C GLY A 467 8.99 -2.98 14.67
N PRO A 468 9.65 -1.79 14.62
CA PRO A 468 9.99 -1.19 13.33
C PRO A 468 10.92 -2.03 12.46
N LEU A 469 11.83 -2.82 13.07
CA LEU A 469 12.74 -3.70 12.34
C LEU A 469 12.01 -4.85 11.66
N ILE A 470 11.06 -5.48 12.35
CA ILE A 470 10.28 -6.61 11.83
C ILE A 470 9.25 -6.10 10.81
N GLN A 471 8.54 -5.02 11.11
CA GLN A 471 7.45 -4.51 10.30
C GLN A 471 7.92 -3.71 9.06
N ILE A 472 9.06 -3.01 9.13
CA ILE A 472 9.55 -2.14 8.04
C ILE A 472 10.95 -2.53 7.56
N GLY A 473 11.80 -3.02 8.47
CA GLY A 473 13.19 -3.35 8.19
C GLY A 473 14.18 -2.24 8.52
N VAL A 474 15.45 -2.49 8.21
CA VAL A 474 16.57 -1.53 8.45
C VAL A 474 16.35 -0.20 7.72
N GLY A 475 15.57 -0.20 6.63
CA GLY A 475 15.17 1.02 5.92
C GLY A 475 14.50 2.07 6.79
N PHE A 476 13.83 1.65 7.89
CA PHE A 476 13.25 2.56 8.89
C PHE A 476 14.32 3.48 9.51
N TYR A 477 15.43 2.93 9.96
CA TYR A 477 16.49 3.70 10.65
C TYR A 477 17.23 4.63 9.69
N LEU A 478 17.49 4.16 8.47
CA LEU A 478 18.08 4.99 7.42
C LEU A 478 17.14 6.16 7.07
N GLY A 479 15.86 5.88 6.90
CA GLY A 479 14.84 6.88 6.60
C GLY A 479 14.66 7.88 7.75
N LEU A 480 14.68 7.41 9.01
CA LEU A 480 14.57 8.27 10.19
C LEU A 480 15.74 9.25 10.30
N ALA A 481 16.97 8.80 10.07
CA ALA A 481 18.15 9.68 10.04
C ALA A 481 18.01 10.76 8.96
N VAL A 482 17.54 10.38 7.78
CA VAL A 482 17.30 11.33 6.68
C VAL A 482 16.09 12.23 6.97
N LEU A 483 15.07 11.75 7.66
CA LEU A 483 13.93 12.57 8.10
C LEU A 483 14.38 13.73 8.98
N VAL A 484 15.25 13.47 9.96
CA VAL A 484 15.83 14.51 10.81
C VAL A 484 16.61 15.53 9.97
N TRP A 485 17.41 15.05 9.00
CA TRP A 485 18.12 15.93 8.07
C TRP A 485 17.15 16.71 7.16
N ALA A 486 16.08 16.09 6.67
CA ALA A 486 15.08 16.74 5.82
C ALA A 486 14.36 17.87 6.56
N VAL A 487 13.99 17.68 7.83
CA VAL A 487 13.44 18.73 8.70
C VAL A 487 14.44 19.87 8.89
N TRP A 488 15.70 19.54 9.11
CA TRP A 488 16.75 20.54 9.27
C TRP A 488 16.97 21.36 8.00
N ILE A 489 17.10 20.72 6.81
CA ILE A 489 17.32 21.44 5.54
C ILE A 489 16.13 22.29 5.16
N ALA A 490 14.89 21.77 5.33
CA ALA A 490 13.66 22.48 5.09
C ALA A 490 13.50 23.74 5.98
N SER A 491 14.03 23.68 7.21
CA SER A 491 14.06 24.85 8.11
C SER A 491 15.05 25.94 7.69
N ARG A 492 16.09 25.58 6.89
CA ARG A 492 17.21 26.47 6.54
C ARG A 492 17.18 26.97 5.10
N ARG A 493 16.66 26.18 4.17
CA ARG A 493 16.64 26.46 2.74
C ARG A 493 15.22 26.42 2.19
N TYR A 494 15.04 26.96 0.98
CA TYR A 494 13.79 26.81 0.25
C TYR A 494 13.76 25.46 -0.45
N GLU A 495 13.23 24.47 0.26
CA GLU A 495 13.19 23.09 -0.18
C GLU A 495 11.80 22.47 0.11
N PRO A 496 10.75 22.95 -0.56
CA PRO A 496 9.38 22.55 -0.26
C PRO A 496 9.08 21.07 -0.53
N ALA A 497 9.82 20.40 -1.40
CA ALA A 497 9.70 18.95 -1.62
C ALA A 497 10.22 18.16 -0.41
N TRP A 498 11.26 18.64 0.29
CA TRP A 498 11.71 18.03 1.53
C TRP A 498 10.76 18.32 2.69
N VAL A 499 10.09 19.50 2.71
CA VAL A 499 8.98 19.77 3.65
C VAL A 499 7.86 18.73 3.45
N LEU A 500 7.48 18.45 2.19
CA LEU A 500 6.45 17.46 1.86
C LEU A 500 6.78 16.08 2.43
N LEU A 501 7.95 15.54 2.10
CA LEU A 501 8.37 14.23 2.58
C LEU A 501 8.48 14.18 4.11
N ALA A 502 9.03 15.23 4.72
CA ALA A 502 9.17 15.32 6.17
C ALA A 502 7.80 15.34 6.87
N VAL A 503 6.83 16.11 6.37
CA VAL A 503 5.48 16.17 6.95
C VAL A 503 4.76 14.84 6.83
N TYR A 504 4.70 14.27 5.63
CA TYR A 504 4.00 13.00 5.44
C TYR A 504 4.64 11.87 6.24
N ALA A 505 5.97 11.77 6.23
CA ALA A 505 6.67 10.77 7.04
C ALA A 505 6.43 10.98 8.54
N SER A 506 6.49 12.22 9.05
CA SER A 506 6.28 12.49 10.48
C SER A 506 4.85 12.20 10.93
N VAL A 507 3.83 12.61 10.15
CA VAL A 507 2.42 12.39 10.49
C VAL A 507 2.09 10.90 10.47
N PHE A 508 2.49 10.17 9.42
CA PHE A 508 2.26 8.73 9.37
C PHE A 508 3.09 7.95 10.39
N MET A 509 4.27 8.44 10.78
CA MET A 509 5.02 7.88 11.90
C MET A 509 4.24 8.02 13.22
N VAL A 510 3.61 9.17 13.46
CA VAL A 510 2.74 9.35 14.64
C VAL A 510 1.54 8.41 14.59
N PHE A 511 0.89 8.26 13.43
CA PHE A 511 -0.20 7.31 13.29
C PHE A 511 0.25 5.86 13.48
N ALA A 512 1.41 5.47 12.94
CA ALA A 512 1.99 4.15 13.15
C ALA A 512 2.42 3.91 14.62
N ALA A 513 2.81 4.96 15.33
CA ALA A 513 3.07 4.88 16.78
C ALA A 513 1.78 4.66 17.61
N ILE A 514 0.62 5.01 17.06
CA ILE A 514 -0.68 4.71 17.68
C ILE A 514 -1.13 3.31 17.26
N GLN A 515 -1.11 3.01 15.95
CA GLN A 515 -1.53 1.73 15.39
C GLN A 515 -0.64 1.30 14.22
N VAL A 516 -0.10 0.08 14.27
CA VAL A 516 0.84 -0.44 13.27
C VAL A 516 0.26 -0.49 11.86
N ARG A 517 -1.06 -0.60 11.69
CA ARG A 517 -1.71 -0.59 10.37
C ARG A 517 -1.40 0.65 9.52
N PHE A 518 -1.01 1.78 10.13
CA PHE A 518 -0.57 2.98 9.41
C PHE A 518 0.89 2.92 8.97
N ALA A 519 1.64 1.92 9.39
CA ALA A 519 3.04 1.77 9.00
C ALA A 519 3.19 1.52 7.50
N ALA A 520 2.20 0.88 6.85
CA ALA A 520 2.25 0.67 5.41
C ALA A 520 2.11 1.98 4.59
N GLN A 521 1.28 2.95 5.05
CA GLN A 521 1.25 4.29 4.46
C GLN A 521 2.55 5.05 4.75
N PHE A 522 3.10 4.88 5.95
CA PHE A 522 4.36 5.49 6.34
C PHE A 522 5.54 5.01 5.48
N VAL A 523 5.57 3.74 5.11
CA VAL A 523 6.62 3.16 4.24
C VAL A 523 6.76 3.93 2.92
N ILE A 524 5.70 4.51 2.36
CA ILE A 524 5.74 5.19 1.06
C ILE A 524 6.71 6.40 1.06
N PRO A 525 6.53 7.45 1.89
CA PRO A 525 7.51 8.52 1.98
C PRO A 525 8.83 8.07 2.63
N LEU A 526 8.78 7.10 3.55
CA LEU A 526 9.95 6.59 4.25
C LEU A 526 10.92 5.87 3.31
N SER A 527 10.42 5.11 2.33
CA SER A 527 11.26 4.40 1.35
C SER A 527 12.08 5.37 0.50
N VAL A 528 11.54 6.56 0.18
CA VAL A 528 12.28 7.63 -0.50
C VAL A 528 13.41 8.18 0.39
N LEU A 529 13.10 8.45 1.67
CA LEU A 529 14.09 8.91 2.64
C LEU A 529 15.15 7.83 2.90
N GLY A 530 14.74 6.57 3.07
CA GLY A 530 15.62 5.42 3.27
C GLY A 530 16.51 5.15 2.06
N GLY A 531 15.96 5.22 0.84
CA GLY A 531 16.71 5.08 -0.41
C GLY A 531 17.79 6.15 -0.57
N PHE A 532 17.46 7.41 -0.21
CA PHE A 532 18.44 8.49 -0.15
C PHE A 532 19.51 8.21 0.90
N GLY A 533 19.13 7.77 2.10
CA GLY A 533 20.05 7.39 3.18
C GLY A 533 20.98 6.25 2.78
N PHE A 534 20.45 5.24 2.09
CA PHE A 534 21.23 4.12 1.59
C PHE A 534 22.30 4.54 0.57
N VAL A 535 21.91 5.32 -0.46
CA VAL A 535 22.86 5.84 -1.46
C VAL A 535 23.89 6.77 -0.82
N TYR A 536 23.47 7.57 0.18
CA TYR A 536 24.40 8.40 0.95
C TYR A 536 25.39 7.55 1.75
N ALA A 537 24.93 6.53 2.45
CA ALA A 537 25.80 5.61 3.22
C ALA A 537 26.85 4.94 2.30
N LEU A 538 26.44 4.45 1.13
CA LEU A 538 27.36 3.93 0.12
C LEU A 538 28.39 4.98 -0.34
N SER A 539 28.01 6.25 -0.38
CA SER A 539 28.92 7.33 -0.77
C SER A 539 29.97 7.67 0.30
N VAL A 540 29.65 7.46 1.57
CA VAL A 540 30.60 7.68 2.69
C VAL A 540 31.75 6.69 2.66
N ILE A 541 31.52 5.48 2.12
CA ILE A 541 32.51 4.41 2.00
C ILE A 541 33.04 4.26 0.55
N ASP A 542 32.93 5.31 -0.27
CA ASP A 542 33.42 5.39 -1.64
C ASP A 542 32.90 4.31 -2.62
N LEU A 543 31.75 3.69 -2.32
CA LEU A 543 31.08 2.75 -3.22
C LEU A 543 30.11 3.44 -4.20
N ALA A 544 29.69 4.66 -3.88
CA ALA A 544 28.82 5.46 -4.73
C ALA A 544 29.23 6.94 -4.71
N ARG A 545 28.83 7.70 -5.72
CA ARG A 545 28.95 9.17 -5.69
C ARG A 545 27.89 9.75 -4.74
N ARG A 546 28.21 10.86 -4.04
CA ARG A 546 27.25 11.54 -3.15
C ARG A 546 25.99 11.94 -3.93
N PRO A 547 24.78 11.80 -3.35
CA PRO A 547 23.56 12.31 -3.94
C PRO A 547 23.63 13.82 -4.18
N LEU A 548 23.00 14.31 -5.26
CA LEU A 548 23.06 15.73 -5.66
C LEU A 548 22.69 16.72 -4.55
N PRO A 549 21.62 16.55 -3.76
CA PRO A 549 21.26 17.49 -2.70
C PRO A 549 22.37 17.75 -1.66
N LEU A 550 23.34 16.84 -1.55
CA LEU A 550 24.48 16.91 -0.62
C LEU A 550 25.80 17.35 -1.26
N ARG A 551 25.81 17.65 -2.57
CA ARG A 551 27.02 18.12 -3.26
C ARG A 551 27.25 19.63 -3.14
N GLY A 552 26.27 20.43 -2.67
CA GLY A 552 26.35 21.88 -2.52
C GLY A 552 27.12 22.30 -1.28
N GLY A 553 28.42 22.59 -1.43
CA GLY A 553 29.18 23.45 -0.54
C GLY A 553 29.11 24.90 -1.02
N THR A 554 28.80 25.79 -0.06
CA THR A 554 29.09 27.25 -0.01
C THR A 554 29.15 28.03 -1.33
N GLY A 555 28.12 28.81 -1.53
CA GLY A 555 28.05 30.09 -2.26
C GLY A 555 29.05 30.34 -3.36
N GLN A 556 28.67 30.05 -4.51
CA GLN A 556 28.90 30.59 -5.86
C GLN A 556 28.62 29.45 -6.83
N ALA A 557 27.68 29.66 -7.73
CA ALA A 557 27.59 28.86 -8.93
C ALA A 557 28.93 28.98 -9.66
N ARG A 558 29.87 28.05 -9.38
CA ARG A 558 30.90 27.74 -10.36
C ARG A 558 30.16 27.00 -11.48
N PRO A 559 30.23 27.42 -12.71
CA PRO A 559 29.98 26.57 -13.83
C PRO A 559 30.93 25.37 -13.61
N VAL A 560 30.34 24.21 -13.33
CA VAL A 560 31.11 22.97 -13.26
C VAL A 560 31.68 22.79 -14.65
N ALA A 561 32.99 22.97 -14.75
CA ALA A 561 33.74 22.58 -15.93
C ALA A 561 33.24 21.21 -16.37
N THR A 562 32.83 21.15 -17.58
CA THR A 562 32.43 19.96 -18.32
C THR A 562 33.53 18.92 -18.27
N ASP A 563 33.52 18.13 -17.19
CA ASP A 563 34.13 16.83 -17.20
C ASP A 563 33.07 15.86 -17.73
N GLY A 564 33.33 15.26 -18.87
CA GLY A 564 32.39 14.57 -19.74
C GLY A 564 31.30 13.81 -19.01
N GLY A 565 30.04 14.10 -19.34
CA GLY A 565 28.91 13.22 -19.11
C GLY A 565 28.55 12.98 -17.66
N ASN A 566 28.25 14.02 -16.87
CA ASN A 566 27.85 13.87 -15.47
C ASN A 566 26.34 13.94 -15.27
N ASP A 567 25.62 13.27 -16.15
CA ASP A 567 24.19 13.13 -16.02
C ASP A 567 23.90 12.09 -14.93
N THR A 568 23.26 12.54 -13.81
CA THR A 568 22.74 11.65 -12.76
C THR A 568 21.62 10.75 -13.25
N ARG A 569 21.27 10.85 -14.52
CA ARG A 569 20.34 10.01 -15.27
C ARG A 569 21.00 8.71 -15.76
N SER A 570 22.34 8.64 -15.77
CA SER A 570 23.07 7.43 -16.15
C SER A 570 23.71 6.75 -14.95
N ILE A 571 23.64 5.41 -14.92
CA ILE A 571 24.30 4.59 -13.93
C ILE A 571 25.63 4.07 -14.51
N ALA A 572 26.75 4.53 -13.95
CA ALA A 572 28.04 3.89 -14.21
C ALA A 572 28.02 2.50 -13.56
N LEU A 573 28.30 1.45 -14.34
CA LEU A 573 28.44 0.10 -13.78
C LEU A 573 29.64 0.07 -12.84
N PRO A 574 29.46 -0.35 -11.58
CA PRO A 574 30.60 -0.55 -10.69
C PRO A 574 31.46 -1.70 -11.21
N ASP A 575 32.75 -1.65 -10.92
CA ASP A 575 33.59 -2.82 -11.12
C ASP A 575 33.07 -4.01 -10.28
N GLY A 576 33.45 -5.25 -10.67
CA GLY A 576 32.92 -6.45 -10.04
C GLY A 576 33.16 -6.50 -8.52
N ARG A 577 34.20 -5.87 -8.01
CA ARG A 577 34.50 -5.80 -6.58
C ARG A 577 33.58 -4.83 -5.86
N LYS A 578 33.36 -3.66 -6.43
CA LYS A 578 32.39 -2.69 -5.88
C LYS A 578 30.95 -3.22 -5.95
N ALA A 579 30.61 -3.89 -7.06
CA ALA A 579 29.31 -4.55 -7.19
C ALA A 579 29.07 -5.59 -6.09
N ALA A 580 30.07 -6.41 -5.78
CA ALA A 580 30.00 -7.39 -4.68
C ALA A 580 29.80 -6.72 -3.31
N TYR A 581 30.49 -5.62 -3.03
CA TYR A 581 30.30 -4.86 -1.78
C TYR A 581 28.91 -4.22 -1.71
N ILE A 582 28.42 -3.62 -2.80
CA ILE A 582 27.07 -3.02 -2.84
C ILE A 582 26.02 -4.11 -2.60
N LEU A 583 26.16 -5.27 -3.23
CA LEU A 583 25.27 -6.40 -3.03
C LEU A 583 25.31 -6.90 -1.57
N GLY A 584 26.53 -7.06 -1.00
CA GLY A 584 26.70 -7.49 0.39
C GLY A 584 26.06 -6.53 1.39
N ILE A 585 26.22 -5.21 1.20
CA ILE A 585 25.58 -4.20 2.04
C ILE A 585 24.06 -4.18 1.80
N GLY A 586 23.63 -4.33 0.55
CA GLY A 586 22.21 -4.46 0.22
C GLY A 586 21.57 -5.65 0.92
N LEU A 587 22.24 -6.81 0.91
CA LEU A 587 21.81 -8.00 1.65
C LEU A 587 21.81 -7.77 3.17
N LEU A 588 22.77 -7.05 3.71
CA LEU A 588 22.78 -6.70 5.13
C LEU A 588 21.57 -5.82 5.51
N VAL A 589 21.24 -4.84 4.67
CA VAL A 589 20.11 -3.92 4.90
C VAL A 589 18.75 -4.60 4.68
N CYS A 590 18.63 -5.45 3.67
CA CYS A 590 17.38 -6.08 3.26
C CYS A 590 17.20 -7.51 3.78
N GLY A 591 18.27 -8.18 4.23
CA GLY A 591 18.29 -9.63 4.48
C GLY A 591 17.27 -10.08 5.52
N MET A 592 17.12 -9.36 6.62
CA MET A 592 16.08 -9.67 7.61
C MET A 592 14.68 -9.52 7.02
N SER A 593 14.44 -8.44 6.28
CA SER A 593 13.15 -8.20 5.63
C SER A 593 12.81 -9.29 4.59
N LEU A 594 13.82 -9.82 3.88
CA LEU A 594 13.63 -10.94 2.95
C LEU A 594 13.17 -12.22 3.65
N LEU A 595 13.48 -12.39 4.94
CA LEU A 595 12.99 -13.50 5.77
C LEU A 595 11.63 -13.17 6.40
N TYR A 596 11.43 -11.95 6.87
CA TYR A 596 10.18 -11.55 7.53
C TYR A 596 9.00 -11.40 6.56
N VAL A 597 9.22 -11.01 5.30
CA VAL A 597 8.12 -10.91 4.32
C VAL A 597 7.41 -12.26 4.14
N PRO A 598 8.09 -13.37 3.79
CA PRO A 598 7.42 -14.66 3.68
C PRO A 598 6.78 -15.14 5.01
N GLY A 599 7.48 -14.93 6.14
CA GLY A 599 7.00 -15.34 7.46
C GLY A 599 5.70 -14.64 7.86
N LEU A 600 5.68 -13.29 7.84
CA LEU A 600 4.47 -12.53 8.18
C LEU A 600 3.34 -12.71 7.15
N SER A 601 3.69 -12.90 5.87
CA SER A 601 2.70 -13.20 4.84
C SER A 601 2.07 -14.57 5.01
N GLY A 602 2.85 -15.56 5.51
CA GLY A 602 2.38 -16.91 5.80
C GLY A 602 1.43 -16.96 7.00
N GLN A 603 1.61 -16.10 8.01
CA GLN A 603 0.76 -16.06 9.21
C GLN A 603 -0.70 -15.72 8.94
N ILE A 604 -1.02 -15.13 7.80
CA ILE A 604 -2.39 -14.80 7.43
C ILE A 604 -2.94 -15.69 6.30
N THR A 605 -2.19 -16.71 5.87
CA THR A 605 -2.70 -17.71 4.93
C THR A 605 -3.34 -18.87 5.70
N HIS A 606 -4.35 -19.46 5.10
CA HIS A 606 -5.01 -20.63 5.64
C HIS A 606 -4.12 -21.86 5.45
N ASP A 607 -4.05 -22.74 6.43
CA ASP A 607 -3.30 -23.99 6.36
C ASP A 607 -4.01 -25.07 5.52
N ASP A 608 -3.41 -26.24 5.42
CA ASP A 608 -3.97 -27.31 4.62
C ASP A 608 -5.19 -27.95 5.32
N GLY A 609 -5.18 -28.07 6.64
CA GLY A 609 -6.31 -28.58 7.42
C GLY A 609 -7.55 -27.68 7.31
N GLN A 610 -7.37 -26.34 7.37
CA GLN A 610 -8.46 -25.39 7.16
C GLN A 610 -9.06 -25.52 5.75
N TYR A 611 -8.24 -25.74 4.72
CA TYR A 611 -8.71 -25.94 3.35
C TYR A 611 -9.43 -27.29 3.17
N GLU A 612 -8.92 -28.37 3.76
CA GLU A 612 -9.58 -29.67 3.77
C GLU A 612 -10.95 -29.60 4.46
N ALA A 613 -11.05 -28.85 5.57
CA ALA A 613 -12.32 -28.57 6.24
C ALA A 613 -13.33 -27.85 5.31
N VAL A 614 -12.86 -26.87 4.52
CA VAL A 614 -13.71 -26.21 3.50
C VAL A 614 -14.27 -27.22 2.50
N VAL A 615 -13.39 -28.07 1.94
CA VAL A 615 -13.80 -29.05 0.90
C VAL A 615 -14.82 -30.04 1.45
N ALA A 616 -14.56 -30.60 2.65
CA ALA A 616 -15.46 -31.55 3.27
C ALA A 616 -16.84 -30.93 3.60
N ILE A 617 -16.86 -29.71 4.12
CA ILE A 617 -18.13 -29.00 4.40
C ILE A 617 -18.90 -28.71 3.11
N GLU A 618 -18.23 -28.24 2.05
CA GLU A 618 -18.85 -27.93 0.77
C GLU A 618 -19.50 -29.19 0.15
N GLU A 619 -18.79 -30.32 0.16
CA GLU A 619 -19.29 -31.61 -0.29
C GLU A 619 -20.51 -32.06 0.50
N HIS A 620 -20.43 -32.03 1.81
CA HIS A 620 -21.55 -32.39 2.68
C HIS A 620 -22.76 -31.46 2.53
N ALA A 621 -22.54 -30.16 2.39
CA ALA A 621 -23.61 -29.19 2.18
C ALA A 621 -24.33 -29.42 0.85
N ALA A 622 -23.59 -29.80 -0.21
CA ALA A 622 -24.15 -30.13 -1.53
C ALA A 622 -24.95 -31.47 -1.48
N GLU A 623 -24.45 -32.47 -0.75
CA GLU A 623 -25.14 -33.75 -0.59
C GLU A 623 -26.44 -33.65 0.21
N THR A 624 -26.47 -32.78 1.22
CA THR A 624 -27.61 -32.60 2.12
C THR A 624 -28.57 -31.48 1.69
N ASP A 625 -28.26 -30.79 0.58
CA ASP A 625 -29.03 -29.61 0.04
C ASP A 625 -29.25 -28.52 1.09
N ARG A 626 -28.27 -28.32 1.97
CA ARG A 626 -28.32 -27.24 2.99
C ARG A 626 -28.08 -25.89 2.37
N ALA A 627 -29.08 -25.02 2.43
CA ALA A 627 -28.98 -23.63 1.98
C ALA A 627 -28.71 -22.68 3.16
N TYR A 628 -28.17 -21.50 2.86
CA TYR A 628 -28.02 -20.45 3.88
C TYR A 628 -29.43 -19.99 4.38
N PRO A 629 -29.62 -19.76 5.71
CA PRO A 629 -28.62 -19.70 6.78
C PRO A 629 -28.24 -21.05 7.42
N GLN A 630 -28.95 -22.16 7.15
CA GLN A 630 -28.68 -23.46 7.78
C GLN A 630 -27.35 -24.11 7.34
N SER A 631 -26.68 -23.55 6.32
CA SER A 631 -25.33 -23.93 5.93
C SER A 631 -24.25 -23.01 6.51
N PHE A 632 -24.60 -22.09 7.43
CA PHE A 632 -23.61 -21.19 8.03
C PHE A 632 -22.55 -21.99 8.80
N VAL A 633 -21.28 -21.66 8.55
CA VAL A 633 -20.13 -22.24 9.23
C VAL A 633 -19.71 -21.33 10.38
N LEU A 634 -19.76 -21.85 11.61
CA LEU A 634 -19.23 -21.20 12.80
C LEU A 634 -17.76 -21.57 12.96
N SER A 635 -16.89 -20.59 12.95
CA SER A 635 -15.45 -20.73 13.11
C SER A 635 -14.85 -19.51 13.77
N GLU A 636 -13.54 -19.51 14.03
CA GLU A 636 -12.86 -18.29 14.45
C GLU A 636 -13.16 -17.14 13.48
N TRP A 637 -13.44 -15.96 14.04
CA TRP A 637 -13.87 -14.80 13.24
C TRP A 637 -12.83 -14.36 12.19
N GLY A 638 -11.54 -14.65 12.43
CA GLY A 638 -10.42 -14.35 11.52
C GLY A 638 -10.48 -15.11 10.20
N ASP A 639 -11.13 -16.28 10.16
CA ASP A 639 -11.23 -17.18 9.00
C ASP A 639 -12.67 -17.40 8.52
N ASN A 640 -13.64 -16.92 9.29
CA ASN A 640 -15.06 -17.24 9.11
C ASN A 640 -15.59 -16.95 7.71
N ARG A 641 -15.13 -15.87 7.06
CA ARG A 641 -15.59 -15.53 5.71
C ARG A 641 -15.09 -16.50 4.65
N MET A 642 -13.93 -17.12 4.84
CA MET A 642 -13.41 -18.13 3.93
C MET A 642 -14.37 -19.32 3.85
N TYR A 643 -14.71 -19.90 4.99
CA TYR A 643 -15.63 -21.04 5.03
C TYR A 643 -16.98 -20.71 4.42
N ASN A 644 -17.62 -19.60 4.84
CA ASN A 644 -18.92 -19.21 4.34
C ASN A 644 -18.92 -18.79 2.87
N TYR A 645 -17.80 -18.27 2.35
CA TYR A 645 -17.64 -17.97 0.93
C TYR A 645 -17.71 -19.22 0.07
N PHE A 646 -16.99 -20.28 0.44
CA PHE A 646 -16.96 -21.51 -0.34
C PHE A 646 -18.24 -22.35 -0.17
N VAL A 647 -18.76 -22.41 1.03
CA VAL A 647 -19.93 -23.27 1.36
C VAL A 647 -21.25 -22.67 0.85
N SER A 648 -21.46 -21.38 0.96
CA SER A 648 -22.75 -20.75 0.64
C SER A 648 -22.65 -19.48 -0.24
N GLY A 649 -21.45 -18.99 -0.55
CA GLY A 649 -21.26 -17.70 -1.19
C GLY A 649 -21.43 -16.48 -0.27
N GLU A 650 -21.85 -16.69 1.00
CA GLU A 650 -22.25 -15.64 1.94
C GLU A 650 -21.09 -15.20 2.84
N SER A 651 -20.21 -14.33 2.34
CA SER A 651 -19.04 -13.83 3.08
C SER A 651 -19.14 -12.36 3.52
N GLN A 652 -20.34 -11.79 3.48
CA GLN A 652 -20.57 -10.38 3.83
C GLN A 652 -20.27 -10.06 5.29
N ARG A 653 -20.67 -10.95 6.24
CA ARG A 653 -20.64 -10.71 7.68
C ARG A 653 -19.94 -11.85 8.41
N TYR A 654 -19.30 -11.52 9.52
CA TYR A 654 -18.74 -12.43 10.49
C TYR A 654 -19.16 -12.09 11.94
N ASP A 655 -20.11 -11.16 12.10
CA ASP A 655 -20.49 -10.65 13.42
C ASP A 655 -21.02 -11.76 14.33
N TYR A 656 -21.73 -12.74 13.76
CA TYR A 656 -22.23 -13.88 14.53
C TYR A 656 -21.11 -14.76 15.08
N ALA A 657 -20.13 -15.10 14.25
CA ALA A 657 -18.96 -15.86 14.67
C ALA A 657 -18.17 -15.10 15.75
N MET A 658 -17.91 -13.81 15.54
CA MET A 658 -17.21 -12.95 16.49
C MET A 658 -17.92 -12.85 17.86
N SER A 659 -19.24 -13.03 17.90
CA SER A 659 -20.02 -12.91 19.14
C SER A 659 -20.28 -14.23 19.85
N ASN A 660 -20.14 -15.38 19.18
CA ASN A 660 -20.56 -16.66 19.70
C ASN A 660 -19.47 -17.73 19.69
N TYR A 661 -18.44 -17.62 18.84
CA TYR A 661 -17.45 -18.69 18.67
C TYR A 661 -16.58 -18.88 19.92
N ASP A 662 -16.10 -17.80 20.54
CA ASP A 662 -15.24 -17.91 21.72
C ASP A 662 -15.98 -18.49 22.91
N ASP A 663 -17.25 -18.14 23.11
CA ASP A 663 -18.11 -18.72 24.17
C ASP A 663 -18.36 -20.20 23.92
N PHE A 664 -18.64 -20.58 22.65
CA PHE A 664 -18.79 -21.98 22.26
C PHE A 664 -17.50 -22.78 22.49
N ARG A 665 -16.39 -22.29 21.91
CA ARG A 665 -15.09 -22.98 21.92
C ARG A 665 -14.58 -23.27 23.35
N SER A 666 -14.74 -22.31 24.25
CA SER A 666 -14.28 -22.39 25.63
C SER A 666 -15.30 -23.05 26.60
N GLY A 667 -16.54 -23.25 26.13
CA GLY A 667 -17.59 -23.86 26.90
C GLY A 667 -17.36 -25.36 27.18
N ASP A 668 -17.89 -25.88 28.28
CA ASP A 668 -17.80 -27.25 28.75
C ASP A 668 -18.98 -28.12 28.28
N ASP A 669 -20.04 -27.54 27.73
CA ASP A 669 -21.22 -28.22 27.22
C ASP A 669 -21.51 -27.87 25.75
N PRO A 670 -20.78 -28.46 24.78
CA PRO A 670 -21.03 -28.21 23.35
C PRO A 670 -22.44 -28.61 22.91
N ASP A 671 -23.00 -29.72 23.43
CA ASP A 671 -24.36 -30.18 23.08
C ASP A 671 -25.43 -29.17 23.54
N GLY A 672 -25.22 -28.45 24.64
CA GLY A 672 -26.10 -27.42 25.14
C GLY A 672 -26.26 -26.23 24.20
N HIS A 673 -25.33 -26.05 23.23
CA HIS A 673 -25.42 -25.00 22.19
C HIS A 673 -26.31 -25.44 21.01
N TYR A 674 -26.71 -26.72 20.90
CA TYR A 674 -27.48 -27.20 19.75
C TYR A 674 -28.77 -26.40 19.53
N GLU A 675 -29.57 -26.15 20.58
CA GLU A 675 -30.81 -25.35 20.45
C GLU A 675 -30.58 -23.95 19.90
N GLN A 676 -29.41 -23.35 20.20
CA GLN A 676 -29.03 -22.03 19.66
C GLN A 676 -28.59 -22.12 18.19
N PHE A 677 -28.07 -23.28 17.77
CA PHE A 677 -27.48 -23.49 16.45
C PHE A 677 -28.50 -24.01 15.43
N GLU A 678 -29.51 -24.76 15.85
CA GLU A 678 -30.44 -25.54 15.02
C GLU A 678 -30.97 -24.79 13.77
N ASP A 679 -31.35 -23.53 13.91
CA ASP A 679 -31.94 -22.75 12.82
C ASP A 679 -30.90 -22.01 11.95
N ARG A 680 -29.60 -22.08 12.30
CA ARG A 680 -28.61 -21.18 11.70
C ARG A 680 -27.27 -21.81 11.43
N VAL A 681 -26.70 -22.54 12.37
CA VAL A 681 -25.33 -23.09 12.27
C VAL A 681 -25.41 -24.51 11.76
N GLY A 682 -25.00 -24.72 10.52
CA GLY A 682 -24.95 -26.09 9.97
C GLY A 682 -23.62 -26.78 10.19
N TYR A 683 -22.58 -25.97 10.42
CA TYR A 683 -21.21 -26.49 10.53
C TYR A 683 -20.42 -25.73 11.58
N VAL A 684 -19.49 -26.42 12.21
CA VAL A 684 -18.50 -25.86 13.13
C VAL A 684 -17.12 -26.30 12.69
N VAL A 685 -16.18 -25.33 12.66
CA VAL A 685 -14.75 -25.63 12.48
C VAL A 685 -14.01 -25.19 13.72
N VAL A 686 -13.23 -26.12 14.28
CA VAL A 686 -12.36 -25.87 15.43
C VAL A 686 -10.92 -25.99 14.97
N THR A 687 -10.10 -25.00 15.34
CA THR A 687 -8.66 -24.94 14.97
C THR A 687 -7.81 -24.97 16.21
N GLU A 688 -6.54 -25.41 16.08
CA GLU A 688 -5.56 -25.35 17.15
C GLU A 688 -5.37 -23.91 17.63
N VAL A 689 -5.23 -23.71 18.94
CA VAL A 689 -4.96 -22.43 19.58
C VAL A 689 -3.73 -22.54 20.47
N ASP A 690 -2.88 -21.53 20.45
CA ASP A 690 -1.74 -21.42 21.36
C ASP A 690 -2.17 -21.44 22.84
N GLY A 691 -1.77 -22.47 23.59
CA GLY A 691 -1.96 -22.60 25.01
C GLY A 691 -2.72 -23.86 25.43
N ASP A 692 -2.68 -24.20 26.74
CA ASP A 692 -3.39 -25.32 27.30
C ASP A 692 -4.89 -24.99 27.45
N ALA A 693 -5.75 -25.64 26.68
CA ALA A 693 -7.21 -25.59 26.83
C ALA A 693 -7.68 -26.59 27.88
N PRO A 694 -8.75 -26.31 28.66
CA PRO A 694 -9.35 -27.30 29.59
C PRO A 694 -9.84 -28.52 28.82
N ALA A 695 -9.64 -29.73 29.38
CA ALA A 695 -10.05 -30.97 28.75
C ALA A 695 -11.56 -31.04 28.46
N GLU A 696 -12.37 -30.42 29.30
CA GLU A 696 -13.82 -30.32 29.14
C GLU A 696 -14.28 -29.31 28.10
N SER A 697 -13.38 -28.44 27.58
CA SER A 697 -13.76 -27.43 26.59
C SER A 697 -14.20 -28.04 25.25
N ALA A 698 -15.13 -27.38 24.56
CA ALA A 698 -15.55 -27.81 23.23
C ALA A 698 -14.36 -27.89 22.25
N GLN A 699 -13.34 -27.07 22.42
CA GLN A 699 -12.11 -27.14 21.62
C GLN A 699 -11.42 -28.50 21.75
N VAL A 700 -11.13 -28.96 22.97
CA VAL A 700 -10.46 -30.24 23.21
C VAL A 700 -11.35 -31.39 22.79
N ARG A 701 -12.61 -31.38 23.21
CA ARG A 701 -13.59 -32.44 22.90
C ARG A 701 -13.83 -32.64 21.40
N LEU A 702 -13.78 -31.56 20.61
CA LEU A 702 -13.95 -31.64 19.14
C LEU A 702 -12.63 -31.89 18.41
N LEU A 703 -11.54 -31.20 18.76
CA LEU A 703 -10.29 -31.30 18.00
C LEU A 703 -9.45 -32.54 18.40
N GLU A 704 -9.35 -32.79 19.69
CA GLU A 704 -8.51 -33.89 20.20
C GLU A 704 -9.31 -35.20 20.34
N ASP A 705 -10.51 -35.16 20.96
CA ASP A 705 -11.34 -36.33 21.17
C ASP A 705 -12.32 -36.63 20.01
N LEU A 706 -12.35 -35.78 18.95
CA LEU A 706 -13.19 -35.91 17.76
C LEU A 706 -14.70 -36.04 18.05
N GLY A 707 -15.14 -35.57 19.21
CA GLY A 707 -16.52 -35.71 19.69
C GLY A 707 -16.87 -37.12 20.17
N ALA A 708 -15.89 -38.01 20.27
CA ALA A 708 -16.09 -39.43 20.52
C ALA A 708 -16.14 -39.84 22.00
N GLY A 709 -15.91 -38.91 22.90
CA GLY A 709 -15.73 -39.19 24.32
C GLY A 709 -14.26 -39.37 24.68
N GLY A 710 -13.87 -38.84 25.85
CA GLY A 710 -12.49 -38.83 26.31
C GLY A 710 -12.39 -38.33 27.75
N ASP A 711 -11.21 -37.83 28.13
CA ASP A 711 -10.98 -37.31 29.50
C ASP A 711 -11.88 -36.10 29.83
N GLY A 712 -12.43 -35.40 28.80
CA GLY A 712 -13.31 -34.26 28.94
C GLY A 712 -14.80 -34.55 29.09
N GLY A 713 -15.24 -35.80 28.95
CA GLY A 713 -16.62 -36.21 29.08
C GLY A 713 -17.10 -37.25 28.06
N ASP A 714 -18.41 -37.50 28.06
CA ASP A 714 -19.05 -38.45 27.13
C ASP A 714 -19.02 -37.95 25.69
N ALA A 715 -19.19 -38.86 24.71
CA ALA A 715 -19.28 -38.53 23.30
C ALA A 715 -20.45 -37.54 23.03
N LEU A 716 -20.29 -36.66 22.06
CA LEU A 716 -21.22 -35.57 21.73
C LEU A 716 -22.41 -36.09 20.90
N ALA A 717 -23.60 -35.54 21.14
CA ALA A 717 -24.86 -35.95 20.53
C ALA A 717 -25.15 -35.33 19.17
N HIS A 718 -24.62 -34.10 18.92
CA HIS A 718 -25.05 -33.25 17.82
C HIS A 718 -23.93 -32.87 16.86
N TYR A 719 -22.72 -33.43 17.01
CA TYR A 719 -21.57 -33.09 16.19
C TYR A 719 -21.02 -34.29 15.43
N GLN A 720 -21.20 -34.29 14.11
CA GLN A 720 -20.74 -35.34 13.20
C GLN A 720 -19.44 -34.87 12.55
N LEU A 721 -18.31 -35.55 12.77
CA LEU A 721 -17.03 -35.24 12.15
C LEU A 721 -17.13 -35.41 10.64
N LEU A 722 -16.66 -34.41 9.89
CA LEU A 722 -16.57 -34.42 8.42
C LEU A 722 -15.12 -34.55 7.94
N SER A 723 -14.20 -33.86 8.61
CA SER A 723 -12.75 -33.93 8.31
C SER A 723 -11.92 -33.50 9.50
N VAL A 724 -10.75 -34.09 9.61
CA VAL A 724 -9.65 -33.66 10.48
C VAL A 724 -8.34 -33.94 9.75
N ASP A 725 -7.41 -32.98 9.79
CA ASP A 725 -6.09 -33.15 9.18
C ASP A 725 -5.14 -34.00 10.07
N ASP A 726 -4.09 -34.56 9.45
CA ASP A 726 -3.10 -35.42 10.13
C ASP A 726 -2.40 -34.72 11.32
N GLU A 727 -2.22 -33.41 11.23
CA GLU A 727 -1.57 -32.58 12.27
C GLU A 727 -2.55 -32.12 13.36
N ARG A 728 -3.86 -32.38 13.18
CA ARG A 728 -4.97 -31.88 14.01
C ARG A 728 -4.96 -30.36 14.16
N SER A 729 -4.59 -29.68 13.09
CA SER A 729 -4.62 -28.22 13.04
C SER A 729 -6.04 -27.67 12.90
N ALA A 730 -6.94 -28.43 12.24
CA ALA A 730 -8.34 -28.10 12.06
C ALA A 730 -9.23 -29.35 12.04
N ALA A 731 -10.43 -29.26 12.62
CA ALA A 731 -11.47 -30.28 12.50
C ALA A 731 -12.82 -29.64 12.14
N ALA A 732 -13.53 -30.22 11.19
CA ALA A 732 -14.84 -29.78 10.71
C ALA A 732 -15.94 -30.74 11.11
N PHE A 733 -17.05 -30.20 11.61
CA PHE A 733 -18.22 -30.96 12.06
C PHE A 733 -19.50 -30.44 11.42
N ALA A 734 -20.39 -31.35 11.05
CA ALA A 734 -21.78 -31.01 10.79
C ALA A 734 -22.53 -30.94 12.14
N VAL A 735 -23.35 -29.91 12.28
CA VAL A 735 -24.33 -29.83 13.38
C VAL A 735 -25.60 -30.55 12.90
N VAL A 736 -25.96 -31.59 13.62
CA VAL A 736 -27.05 -32.52 13.25
C VAL A 736 -28.08 -32.67 14.38
N PRO A 737 -29.35 -32.89 14.06
CA PRO A 737 -30.34 -33.27 15.09
C PRO A 737 -29.96 -34.52 15.84
N GLY A 738 -29.29 -35.46 15.20
CA GLY A 738 -28.95 -36.75 15.74
C GLY A 738 -30.17 -37.69 15.81
N ALA A 739 -29.93 -38.98 15.67
CA ALA A 739 -30.99 -40.00 15.85
C ALA A 739 -31.12 -40.38 17.32
N THR A 740 -32.33 -40.47 17.84
CA THR A 740 -32.60 -40.89 19.23
C THR A 740 -32.88 -42.38 19.28
N ILE A 741 -32.00 -43.15 19.89
CA ILE A 741 -32.20 -44.60 20.16
C ILE A 741 -32.92 -44.70 21.48
N ASP A 742 -34.04 -45.44 21.48
CA ASP A 742 -34.88 -45.74 22.65
C ASP A 742 -34.90 -47.25 22.83
N ALA A 743 -34.16 -47.75 23.85
CA ALA A 743 -33.93 -49.16 24.06
C ALA A 743 -34.34 -49.58 25.48
N PRO A 744 -34.71 -50.83 25.68
CA PRO A 744 -35.01 -51.40 27.01
C PRO A 744 -33.72 -51.67 27.78
N GLY A 745 -33.79 -51.55 29.15
CA GLY A 745 -32.70 -51.89 30.08
C GLY A 745 -33.19 -52.14 31.49
N GLU A 746 -32.32 -52.58 32.40
CA GLU A 746 -32.66 -52.75 33.79
C GLU A 746 -32.59 -51.40 34.51
N PRO A 747 -33.68 -50.94 35.20
CA PRO A 747 -33.71 -49.67 35.87
C PRO A 747 -32.55 -49.48 36.87
N GLY A 748 -31.76 -48.34 36.63
CA GLY A 748 -30.62 -48.00 37.51
C GLY A 748 -29.29 -48.55 37.02
N ASP A 749 -29.28 -49.37 35.97
CA ASP A 749 -28.04 -49.79 35.30
C ASP A 749 -27.56 -48.70 34.33
N THR A 750 -26.28 -48.74 33.92
CA THR A 750 -25.69 -47.94 32.86
C THR A 750 -25.39 -48.87 31.68
N VAL A 751 -25.74 -48.44 30.47
CA VAL A 751 -25.56 -49.23 29.24
C VAL A 751 -24.63 -48.47 28.33
N ASP A 752 -23.63 -49.19 27.79
CA ASP A 752 -22.70 -48.68 26.78
C ASP A 752 -23.40 -48.68 25.42
N VAL A 753 -23.40 -47.53 24.78
CA VAL A 753 -23.86 -47.30 23.39
C VAL A 753 -22.66 -47.00 22.54
N ARG A 754 -22.33 -47.88 21.60
CA ARG A 754 -21.07 -47.79 20.85
C ARG A 754 -21.26 -48.09 19.37
N THR A 755 -20.49 -47.33 18.53
CA THR A 755 -20.29 -47.64 17.10
C THR A 755 -18.87 -47.30 16.68
N ASP A 756 -18.36 -47.95 15.64
CA ASP A 756 -17.07 -47.60 15.02
C ASP A 756 -17.33 -46.62 13.89
N VAL A 757 -16.66 -45.45 13.94
CA VAL A 757 -16.76 -44.36 12.95
C VAL A 757 -15.48 -44.30 12.15
N SER A 758 -15.61 -44.09 10.84
CA SER A 758 -14.48 -43.86 9.95
C SER A 758 -14.77 -42.64 9.04
N VAL A 759 -13.89 -41.66 9.10
CA VAL A 759 -13.98 -40.39 8.30
C VAL A 759 -12.62 -40.16 7.65
N GLY A 760 -12.53 -40.24 6.33
CA GLY A 760 -11.24 -40.20 5.62
C GLY A 760 -10.31 -41.33 6.08
N ASP A 761 -9.12 -40.97 6.55
CA ASP A 761 -8.12 -41.91 7.09
C ASP A 761 -8.24 -42.13 8.61
N GLU A 762 -9.07 -41.33 9.30
CA GLU A 762 -9.32 -41.49 10.74
C GLU A 762 -10.38 -42.54 11.05
N SER A 763 -10.14 -43.32 12.13
CA SER A 763 -11.09 -44.28 12.65
C SER A 763 -11.07 -44.27 14.17
N PHE A 764 -12.22 -44.14 14.79
CA PHE A 764 -12.37 -44.12 16.25
C PHE A 764 -13.67 -44.78 16.70
N ALA A 765 -13.72 -45.15 17.98
CA ALA A 765 -14.95 -45.66 18.59
C ALA A 765 -15.75 -44.49 19.18
N TYR A 766 -16.97 -44.31 18.72
CA TYR A 766 -17.94 -43.43 19.37
C TYR A 766 -18.62 -44.21 20.49
N GLU A 767 -18.53 -43.73 21.75
CA GLU A 767 -19.02 -44.46 22.93
C GLU A 767 -19.67 -43.50 23.93
N ARG A 768 -20.87 -43.90 24.42
CA ARG A 768 -21.61 -43.16 25.44
C ARG A 768 -22.09 -44.12 26.52
N GLU A 769 -21.91 -43.73 27.80
CA GLU A 769 -22.50 -44.42 28.92
C GLU A 769 -23.86 -43.78 29.24
N VAL A 770 -24.95 -44.57 29.15
CA VAL A 770 -26.31 -44.04 29.27
C VAL A 770 -27.03 -44.70 30.43
N PRO A 771 -27.49 -43.96 31.46
CA PRO A 771 -28.25 -44.53 32.58
C PRO A 771 -29.65 -44.93 32.12
N VAL A 772 -30.10 -46.13 32.55
CA VAL A 772 -31.45 -46.60 32.32
C VAL A 772 -32.42 -45.89 33.31
N GLY A 773 -33.51 -45.35 32.79
CA GLY A 773 -34.54 -44.65 33.55
C GLY A 773 -35.34 -45.61 34.47
N GLU A 774 -36.11 -45.10 35.42
CA GLU A 774 -36.99 -45.83 36.32
C GLU A 774 -38.09 -46.63 35.57
N ASP A 775 -38.36 -46.23 34.34
CA ASP A 775 -39.32 -46.86 33.42
C ASP A 775 -38.74 -48.09 32.69
N GLY A 776 -37.47 -48.37 32.91
CA GLY A 776 -36.78 -49.50 32.28
C GLY A 776 -36.38 -49.20 30.78
N ARG A 777 -36.26 -47.96 30.43
CA ARG A 777 -35.82 -47.54 29.11
C ARG A 777 -34.64 -46.54 29.21
N LEU A 778 -33.81 -46.57 28.17
CA LEU A 778 -32.77 -45.58 27.99
C LEU A 778 -33.05 -44.80 26.70
N GLU A 779 -32.75 -43.52 26.69
CA GLU A 779 -32.81 -42.66 25.52
C GLU A 779 -31.44 -42.05 25.28
N VAL A 780 -30.91 -42.17 24.07
CA VAL A 780 -29.62 -41.56 23.67
C VAL A 780 -29.68 -41.00 22.28
N THR A 781 -29.23 -39.78 22.11
CA THR A 781 -29.06 -39.14 20.78
C THR A 781 -27.65 -39.38 20.29
N VAL A 782 -27.53 -39.80 19.02
CA VAL A 782 -26.27 -40.14 18.36
C VAL A 782 -26.11 -39.44 17.01
N PRO A 783 -24.93 -38.90 16.67
CA PRO A 783 -24.74 -38.09 15.48
C PRO A 783 -24.29 -38.83 14.22
N TYR A 784 -23.99 -40.14 14.34
CA TYR A 784 -23.48 -40.93 13.24
C TYR A 784 -24.45 -41.98 12.76
N ALA A 785 -24.53 -42.23 11.45
CA ALA A 785 -25.13 -43.41 10.90
C ALA A 785 -24.22 -44.63 11.12
N GLY A 786 -24.80 -45.77 11.38
CA GLY A 786 -24.03 -47.00 11.58
C GLY A 786 -24.79 -48.04 12.38
N ALA A 787 -24.10 -49.14 12.64
CA ALA A 787 -24.63 -50.23 13.45
C ALA A 787 -24.17 -50.08 14.92
N TYR A 788 -25.06 -49.61 15.79
CA TYR A 788 -24.78 -49.39 17.20
C TYR A 788 -24.98 -50.70 18.00
N SER A 789 -24.05 -50.98 18.90
CA SER A 789 -24.29 -51.89 20.00
C SER A 789 -24.86 -51.13 21.20
N VAL A 790 -26.00 -51.57 21.71
CA VAL A 790 -26.69 -51.03 22.88
C VAL A 790 -26.81 -52.14 23.89
N GLY A 791 -25.80 -52.28 24.78
CA GLY A 791 -25.64 -53.48 25.58
C GLY A 791 -25.49 -54.71 24.67
N ASP A 792 -26.43 -55.70 24.82
CA ASP A 792 -26.42 -56.90 24.00
C ASP A 792 -27.21 -56.78 22.67
N GLU A 793 -27.90 -55.70 22.45
CA GLU A 793 -28.70 -55.44 21.24
C GLU A 793 -27.96 -54.69 20.18
N ARG A 794 -28.41 -54.82 18.89
CA ARG A 794 -27.83 -54.10 17.75
C ARG A 794 -28.90 -53.25 17.08
N VAL A 795 -28.57 -52.00 16.78
CA VAL A 795 -29.46 -51.00 16.17
C VAL A 795 -28.78 -50.39 14.97
N ASP A 796 -29.43 -50.42 13.84
CA ASP A 796 -28.95 -49.76 12.64
C ASP A 796 -29.56 -48.35 12.55
N VAL A 797 -28.72 -47.33 12.52
CA VAL A 797 -29.08 -45.92 12.37
C VAL A 797 -28.69 -45.50 10.96
N SER A 798 -29.64 -44.94 10.21
CA SER A 798 -29.38 -44.41 8.88
C SER A 798 -29.00 -42.92 8.93
N GLU A 799 -28.34 -42.41 7.86
CA GLU A 799 -28.04 -40.99 7.73
C GLU A 799 -29.34 -40.13 7.73
N THR A 800 -30.39 -40.66 7.14
CA THR A 800 -31.73 -40.03 7.14
C THR A 800 -32.28 -39.88 8.57
N ASP A 801 -32.04 -40.88 9.44
CA ASP A 801 -32.50 -40.82 10.84
C ASP A 801 -31.73 -39.73 11.61
N VAL A 802 -30.41 -39.64 11.41
CA VAL A 802 -29.54 -38.61 12.00
C VAL A 802 -30.00 -37.22 11.59
N MET A 803 -30.21 -37.02 10.28
CA MET A 803 -30.59 -35.73 9.73
C MET A 803 -32.01 -35.26 10.07
N ASN A 804 -32.92 -36.22 10.31
CA ASN A 804 -34.32 -35.91 10.68
C ASN A 804 -34.58 -35.94 12.19
N GLY A 805 -33.60 -36.29 13.00
CA GLY A 805 -33.81 -36.45 14.44
C GLY A 805 -34.80 -37.60 14.75
N SER A 806 -34.73 -38.67 13.93
CA SER A 806 -35.68 -39.79 14.06
C SER A 806 -35.51 -40.52 15.37
N ARG A 807 -36.66 -40.99 15.96
CA ARG A 807 -36.63 -41.89 17.12
C ARG A 807 -36.68 -43.36 16.65
N ILE A 808 -35.73 -44.17 17.09
CA ILE A 808 -35.59 -45.58 16.74
C ILE A 808 -35.87 -46.40 17.98
N GLU A 809 -36.99 -47.11 18.01
CA GLU A 809 -37.38 -47.96 19.11
C GLU A 809 -36.76 -49.37 18.94
N VAL A 810 -36.03 -49.82 19.98
CA VAL A 810 -35.42 -51.15 20.04
C VAL A 810 -36.29 -52.06 20.91
N GLY A 811 -36.51 -53.24 20.47
CA GLY A 811 -37.20 -54.29 21.31
C GLY A 811 -38.70 -54.12 21.43
N GLY A 812 -39.40 -53.51 20.50
CA GLY A 812 -40.87 -53.58 20.35
C GLY A 812 -41.22 -55.01 19.87
N ILE A 813 -41.61 -55.88 20.74
CA ILE A 813 -42.27 -57.16 20.39
C ILE A 813 -43.53 -56.75 19.63
N GLU A 814 -43.58 -56.91 18.29
CA GLU A 814 -44.83 -56.98 17.58
C GLU A 814 -45.65 -58.08 18.25
N ASP A 815 -46.61 -57.68 19.05
CA ASP A 815 -47.65 -58.57 19.58
C ASP A 815 -48.52 -59.01 18.40
N ASP A 816 -48.02 -60.01 17.65
CA ASP A 816 -48.75 -60.71 16.60
C ASP A 816 -49.85 -61.60 17.26
N SER A 817 -50.79 -60.92 17.90
CA SER A 817 -52.00 -61.52 18.36
C SER A 817 -53.21 -60.75 17.86
N ASN A 818 -53.53 -60.99 16.50
CA ASN A 818 -54.94 -61.29 16.12
C ASN A 818 -55.00 -61.73 14.65
#